data_150d36dd1b3f10607dcb56c1adc8ea60
#
_entry.id   150d36dd1b3f10607dcb56c1adc8ea60
#
_cell.length_a   1.000
_cell.length_b   1.000
_cell.length_c   1.000
_cell.angle_alpha   90.00
_cell.angle_beta   90.00
_cell.angle_gamma   90.00
#
_symmetry.space_group_name_H-M   'P 1'
#
loop_
_entity.id
_entity.type
_entity.pdbx_description
1 polymer ?
#
loop_
_entity_poly.entity_id
_entity_poly.type
_entity_poly.pdbx_seq_one_letter_code
_entity_poly.pdbx_strand_id
1 'polypeptide(L)'
;KMATPVYTPFVFLLLLFQSRVWGFPVRQTPQESPTCGYKSCHATKPGMLNVHLVPHTHDDVGWLKTVDQYFYGDRNDIQHAGVQYILDSVVDQLLKNPDRRFIYVETAFFYRWWKQQTDDMQNTVKQLVNEGKAREGDEATTHYSAVIDQMTMGLRFLNDTFGHCGRPRVAWHIDPFGHAREHASMFAQARVIRAHSNLNPAPSPPGILPNGYNPPEGFCWDQSCDDPPIRDDPDLEDYNVDDVVTRFLSIAHALVYKTNHIIMTMGSDFQYENANLWYKNLDKLIRYVNQNQSNGSGVNVLYSTPSCYLQELHRANLTWPLKGDDFFPYADSDHDFWTGYFTSRPALKRYERISNSYLQCSVLWLVEKAVAVAQHHDAVSGTEKQHVANDYARRLANGWAHCQVLVSNTLSSLSGSSAPRVYCEHLNVSVCPLTETSKKFSVNVYNPLARPVSWPVRLPVNGTAYSISDANGKAVDSQVVPVSQATAAVRRGRGYAVNELLFQVQAPPLGYSTYSVSLLQNGPPSPHFVTLRDFLSSLLCVCFPRYNASDGNNSESIQMSGAYIFRPNTSTPFIISKTAKTETLQNSVVQEVRQWFSPWVSQVVRLYTDSRALELEWTVGPVPIGDDLGKEVISRLDSSINSSGVFYTDSNGREVLQRRKDYRPTWNLRQSEPIAGNYYPINSRAYIKDDKDQLTVVTDRSQGGGSIQDGSLEIMLHRRLLYDDVRGVGEPLNETSDIYPEGLVVRGRLLLSLSPPATAADTHRPLAQEVVLQPLITFTDGELHPSTRLEFSGLQAVLPPAVHMLTVSQWDQDSVLLRLEHQYQASESKEPSQPVTVNLQKLFSTLDVLGVSEMNLSANQWKDEMTRLDWKAESGEKHLPKRGGDPSVWEVNLKPMEIRTFLLRVRQR
;
A
#
# COMPACT_ATOMS: atom_id res chain seq x y z
N LYS A 1 10.89 -11.28 -51.27
CA LYS A 1 9.57 -10.64 -51.18
C LYS A 1 8.74 -11.49 -50.26
N MET A 2 8.79 -11.22 -48.97
CA MET A 2 7.87 -11.77 -47.96
C MET A 2 7.02 -10.60 -47.49
N ALA A 3 5.71 -10.74 -47.60
CA ALA A 3 4.75 -9.78 -47.14
C ALA A 3 4.66 -9.85 -45.61
N THR A 4 4.95 -8.75 -44.93
CA THR A 4 4.70 -8.57 -43.53
C THR A 4 3.21 -8.31 -43.29
N PRO A 5 2.55 -9.03 -42.38
CA PRO A 5 1.19 -8.67 -42.01
C PRO A 5 1.20 -7.37 -41.20
N VAL A 6 0.40 -6.44 -41.65
CA VAL A 6 0.11 -5.18 -40.99
C VAL A 6 -0.76 -5.50 -39.77
N TYR A 7 -0.21 -5.42 -38.57
CA TYR A 7 -0.95 -5.44 -37.31
C TYR A 7 -1.41 -4.03 -36.99
N THR A 8 -2.70 -3.81 -36.99
CA THR A 8 -3.34 -2.58 -36.50
C THR A 8 -3.36 -2.63 -34.96
N PRO A 9 -2.85 -1.60 -34.25
CA PRO A 9 -2.66 -1.70 -32.80
C PRO A 9 -3.93 -1.33 -32.02
N PHE A 10 -4.24 -2.18 -31.10
CA PHE A 10 -5.18 -1.97 -30.00
C PHE A 10 -4.56 -0.99 -29.00
N VAL A 11 -5.12 0.15 -28.83
CA VAL A 11 -4.45 1.21 -28.09
C VAL A 11 -5.39 1.87 -27.10
N PHE A 12 -4.99 1.85 -25.96
CA PHE A 12 -5.11 2.57 -24.71
C PHE A 12 -5.43 1.73 -23.50
N LEU A 13 -5.82 0.55 -23.64
CA LEU A 13 -5.99 -0.41 -22.56
C LEU A 13 -5.35 -1.75 -22.91
N LEU A 14 -4.77 -1.83 -24.11
CA LEU A 14 -4.56 -3.11 -24.74
C LEU A 14 -3.27 -3.10 -25.56
N LEU A 15 -2.13 -3.25 -24.91
CA LEU A 15 -0.94 -3.73 -25.58
C LEU A 15 -0.23 -4.74 -24.76
N LEU A 16 -0.52 -5.99 -25.02
CA LEU A 16 0.44 -7.07 -24.78
C LEU A 16 0.14 -8.25 -25.70
N PHE A 17 1.00 -8.45 -26.68
CA PHE A 17 1.22 -9.76 -27.22
C PHE A 17 2.55 -10.31 -26.69
N GLN A 18 2.44 -11.19 -25.71
CA GLN A 18 3.25 -12.43 -25.67
C GLN A 18 2.40 -13.49 -24.97
N SER A 19 1.87 -14.35 -25.80
CA SER A 19 1.35 -15.69 -25.60
C SER A 19 1.45 -16.24 -24.17
N ARG A 20 0.36 -16.16 -23.41
CA ARG A 20 -0.18 -17.26 -22.63
C ARG A 20 -1.68 -17.10 -22.61
N VAL A 21 -2.37 -18.08 -23.15
CA VAL A 21 -3.82 -18.24 -23.08
C VAL A 21 -4.18 -18.40 -21.60
N TRP A 22 -4.68 -17.32 -21.00
CA TRP A 22 -5.36 -17.35 -19.72
C TRP A 22 -6.84 -17.44 -20.04
N GLY A 23 -7.44 -18.58 -19.75
CA GLY A 23 -8.85 -18.81 -20.02
C GLY A 23 -9.75 -17.96 -19.13
N PHE A 24 -10.98 -17.70 -19.60
CA PHE A 24 -12.06 -17.21 -18.77
C PHE A 24 -12.17 -18.05 -17.49
N PRO A 25 -12.64 -17.47 -16.36
CA PRO A 25 -13.28 -18.28 -15.34
C PRO A 25 -14.54 -18.87 -16.02
N VAL A 26 -14.37 -20.07 -16.59
CA VAL A 26 -15.48 -20.81 -17.19
C VAL A 26 -16.48 -21.05 -16.07
N ARG A 27 -17.75 -20.76 -16.29
CA ARG A 27 -18.82 -21.34 -15.46
C ARG A 27 -18.64 -22.86 -15.53
N GLN A 28 -17.94 -23.38 -14.54
CA GLN A 28 -17.79 -24.82 -14.41
C GLN A 28 -19.16 -25.37 -14.02
N THR A 29 -19.71 -26.20 -14.87
CA THR A 29 -20.78 -27.11 -14.49
C THR A 29 -20.34 -27.87 -13.24
N PRO A 30 -21.25 -28.17 -12.30
CA PRO A 30 -20.91 -28.86 -11.07
C PRO A 30 -20.39 -30.27 -11.40
N GLN A 31 -19.09 -30.42 -11.52
CA GLN A 31 -18.39 -31.68 -11.35
C GLN A 31 -18.45 -32.01 -9.85
N GLU A 32 -18.59 -33.27 -9.47
CA GLU A 32 -18.64 -33.70 -8.06
C GLU A 32 -17.69 -32.90 -7.21
N SER A 33 -18.26 -32.24 -6.18
CA SER A 33 -17.55 -31.19 -5.48
C SER A 33 -16.33 -31.78 -4.78
N PRO A 34 -15.12 -31.25 -5.07
CA PRO A 34 -13.92 -31.66 -4.37
C PRO A 34 -14.07 -31.49 -2.87
N THR A 35 -13.32 -32.27 -2.11
CA THR A 35 -13.37 -32.31 -0.64
C THR A 35 -12.66 -31.12 0.02
N CYS A 36 -12.55 -29.96 -0.63
CA CYS A 36 -11.84 -28.80 -0.12
C CYS A 36 -12.70 -27.83 0.72
N GLY A 37 -12.02 -26.90 1.35
CA GLY A 37 -12.62 -25.89 2.21
C GLY A 37 -13.19 -26.48 3.50
N TYR A 38 -14.37 -26.08 3.93
CA TYR A 38 -14.96 -26.56 5.19
C TYR A 38 -15.26 -28.07 5.21
N LYS A 39 -15.27 -28.73 4.06
CA LYS A 39 -15.47 -30.19 3.97
C LYS A 39 -14.23 -30.99 4.32
N SER A 40 -13.05 -30.38 4.25
CA SER A 40 -11.76 -30.99 4.60
C SER A 40 -11.40 -30.84 6.08
N CYS A 41 -12.23 -30.18 6.89
CA CYS A 41 -11.96 -29.96 8.30
C CYS A 41 -12.10 -31.28 9.08
N HIS A 42 -11.13 -31.53 9.97
CA HIS A 42 -11.22 -32.66 10.90
C HIS A 42 -12.39 -32.47 11.86
N ALA A 43 -12.97 -33.59 12.25
CA ALA A 43 -14.09 -33.58 13.21
C ALA A 43 -13.60 -33.19 14.60
N THR A 44 -14.33 -32.29 15.24
CA THR A 44 -14.16 -31.89 16.65
C THR A 44 -14.96 -32.81 17.56
N LYS A 45 -14.61 -32.87 18.84
CA LYS A 45 -15.32 -33.68 19.84
C LYS A 45 -16.24 -32.77 20.69
N PRO A 46 -17.57 -32.99 20.64
CA PRO A 46 -18.50 -32.22 21.48
C PRO A 46 -18.20 -32.43 22.97
N GLY A 47 -18.32 -31.37 23.76
CA GLY A 47 -18.10 -31.38 25.19
C GLY A 47 -16.62 -31.40 25.62
N MET A 48 -15.68 -31.46 24.70
CA MET A 48 -14.24 -31.36 24.97
C MET A 48 -13.70 -29.97 24.61
N LEU A 49 -12.57 -29.61 25.20
CA LEU A 49 -11.76 -28.48 24.73
C LEU A 49 -11.01 -28.90 23.46
N ASN A 50 -11.42 -28.38 22.32
CA ASN A 50 -10.82 -28.69 21.03
C ASN A 50 -9.67 -27.72 20.72
N VAL A 51 -8.46 -28.24 20.67
CA VAL A 51 -7.24 -27.46 20.37
C VAL A 51 -6.89 -27.63 18.89
N HIS A 52 -7.05 -26.55 18.14
CA HIS A 52 -6.73 -26.46 16.71
C HIS A 52 -5.26 -26.12 16.53
N LEU A 53 -4.43 -27.11 16.23
CA LEU A 53 -3.02 -26.86 15.87
C LEU A 53 -2.94 -26.40 14.41
N VAL A 54 -2.33 -25.24 14.18
CA VAL A 54 -2.16 -24.64 12.85
C VAL A 54 -0.67 -24.56 12.52
N PRO A 55 -0.11 -25.59 11.85
CA PRO A 55 1.24 -25.54 11.34
C PRO A 55 1.38 -24.48 10.25
N HIS A 56 2.41 -23.62 10.37
CA HIS A 56 2.66 -22.54 9.43
C HIS A 56 4.12 -22.11 9.44
N THR A 57 4.52 -21.37 8.43
CA THR A 57 5.75 -20.55 8.41
C THR A 57 5.35 -19.10 8.11
N HIS A 58 6.20 -18.15 8.48
CA HIS A 58 6.16 -16.75 8.07
C HIS A 58 7.43 -16.45 7.28
N ASP A 59 7.30 -16.15 5.98
CA ASP A 59 8.45 -16.00 5.08
C ASP A 59 8.45 -14.60 4.46
N ASP A 60 9.16 -13.65 5.05
CA ASP A 60 9.22 -12.27 4.58
C ASP A 60 9.69 -12.17 3.14
N VAL A 61 8.95 -11.43 2.33
CA VAL A 61 9.28 -11.18 0.92
C VAL A 61 10.37 -10.11 0.81
N GLY A 62 11.43 -10.32 1.57
CA GLY A 62 12.57 -9.45 1.82
C GLY A 62 12.47 -8.72 3.15
N TRP A 63 13.52 -8.75 3.96
CA TRP A 63 13.69 -8.08 5.26
C TRP A 63 15.17 -7.96 5.61
N LEU A 64 15.79 -9.00 6.21
CA LEU A 64 17.23 -9.05 6.46
C LEU A 64 18.01 -9.46 5.21
N LYS A 65 17.37 -10.21 4.34
CA LYS A 65 17.90 -10.66 3.05
C LYS A 65 16.96 -10.23 1.93
N THR A 66 17.50 -10.12 0.71
CA THR A 66 16.64 -9.83 -0.45
C THR A 66 15.69 -11.00 -0.75
N VAL A 67 14.65 -10.74 -1.53
CA VAL A 67 13.69 -11.78 -1.98
C VAL A 67 14.40 -12.97 -2.59
N ASP A 68 15.45 -12.74 -3.39
CA ASP A 68 16.21 -13.81 -4.05
C ASP A 68 17.06 -14.58 -3.07
N GLN A 69 17.71 -13.89 -2.12
CA GLN A 69 18.54 -14.52 -1.09
C GLN A 69 17.71 -15.41 -0.15
N TYR A 70 16.52 -14.97 0.24
CA TYR A 70 15.59 -15.80 1.00
C TYR A 70 15.12 -17.03 0.23
N PHE A 71 14.74 -16.85 -1.04
CA PHE A 71 14.25 -17.97 -1.85
C PHE A 71 15.28 -19.08 -2.01
N TYR A 72 16.52 -18.71 -2.34
CA TYR A 72 17.60 -19.67 -2.61
C TYR A 72 18.37 -20.16 -1.37
N GLY A 73 18.15 -19.58 -0.20
CA GLY A 73 18.92 -19.89 1.01
C GLY A 73 20.36 -19.35 0.93
N ASP A 74 20.53 -18.18 0.29
CA ASP A 74 21.81 -17.47 0.25
C ASP A 74 21.99 -16.59 1.48
N ARG A 75 23.22 -16.14 1.76
CA ARG A 75 23.55 -15.27 2.89
C ARG A 75 23.07 -15.81 4.24
N ASN A 76 23.34 -17.08 4.50
CA ASN A 76 23.02 -17.71 5.79
C ASN A 76 23.88 -17.18 6.95
N ASP A 77 24.89 -16.36 6.66
CA ASP A 77 25.64 -15.54 7.62
C ASP A 77 24.76 -14.40 8.22
N ILE A 78 23.74 -13.95 7.52
CA ILE A 78 22.78 -12.97 8.00
C ILE A 78 21.63 -13.64 8.75
N GLN A 79 20.97 -14.61 8.09
CA GLN A 79 19.90 -15.42 8.68
C GLN A 79 19.81 -16.76 7.94
N HIS A 80 19.76 -17.86 8.72
CA HIS A 80 19.57 -19.18 8.13
C HIS A 80 18.12 -19.37 7.69
N ALA A 81 17.86 -19.24 6.39
CA ALA A 81 16.53 -19.33 5.81
C ALA A 81 16.61 -19.59 4.30
N GLY A 82 15.86 -20.60 3.82
CA GLY A 82 15.77 -20.95 2.42
C GLY A 82 14.38 -21.44 2.01
N VAL A 83 13.56 -20.53 1.47
CA VAL A 83 12.13 -20.77 1.26
C VAL A 83 11.84 -21.91 0.28
N GLN A 84 12.68 -22.11 -0.75
CA GLN A 84 12.51 -23.26 -1.64
C GLN A 84 12.59 -24.60 -0.89
N TYR A 85 13.46 -24.70 0.12
CA TYR A 85 13.62 -25.92 0.94
C TYR A 85 12.45 -26.10 1.92
N ILE A 86 11.90 -25.01 2.46
CA ILE A 86 10.67 -25.04 3.26
C ILE A 86 9.54 -25.69 2.45
N LEU A 87 9.30 -25.19 1.23
CA LEU A 87 8.22 -25.69 0.36
C LEU A 87 8.43 -27.15 -0.04
N ASP A 88 9.65 -27.54 -0.43
CA ASP A 88 9.99 -28.94 -0.75
C ASP A 88 9.77 -29.86 0.45
N SER A 89 10.27 -29.49 1.62
CA SER A 89 10.19 -30.28 2.86
C SER A 89 8.74 -30.45 3.33
N VAL A 90 7.95 -29.36 3.28
CA VAL A 90 6.53 -29.38 3.67
C VAL A 90 5.72 -30.30 2.74
N VAL A 91 5.88 -30.17 1.43
CA VAL A 91 5.16 -31.01 0.46
C VAL A 91 5.47 -32.50 0.69
N ASP A 92 6.75 -32.85 0.89
CA ASP A 92 7.16 -34.24 1.20
C ASP A 92 6.47 -34.76 2.48
N GLN A 93 6.34 -33.91 3.51
CA GLN A 93 5.71 -34.34 4.76
C GLN A 93 4.18 -34.42 4.67
N LEU A 94 3.53 -33.57 3.91
CA LEU A 94 2.08 -33.62 3.69
C LEU A 94 1.66 -34.88 2.91
N LEU A 95 2.52 -35.39 2.02
CA LEU A 95 2.27 -36.63 1.29
C LEU A 95 2.33 -37.90 2.16
N LYS A 96 3.03 -37.87 3.31
CA LYS A 96 3.21 -39.00 4.22
C LYS A 96 2.01 -39.29 5.12
N ASN A 97 1.21 -38.26 5.43
CA ASN A 97 0.07 -38.41 6.33
C ASN A 97 -1.07 -37.44 5.90
N PRO A 98 -2.25 -37.96 5.50
CA PRO A 98 -3.37 -37.16 5.01
C PRO A 98 -4.01 -36.27 6.11
N ASP A 99 -3.75 -36.53 7.39
CA ASP A 99 -4.27 -35.72 8.49
C ASP A 99 -3.49 -34.41 8.68
N ARG A 100 -2.23 -34.34 8.20
CA ARG A 100 -1.39 -33.16 8.35
C ARG A 100 -1.95 -31.97 7.56
N ARG A 101 -1.80 -30.80 8.14
CA ARG A 101 -2.19 -29.50 7.55
C ARG A 101 -1.01 -28.56 7.58
N PHE A 102 -1.00 -27.59 6.68
CA PHE A 102 -0.02 -26.52 6.65
C PHE A 102 -0.63 -25.24 6.09
N ILE A 103 -0.22 -24.09 6.59
CA ILE A 103 -0.56 -22.77 6.06
C ILE A 103 0.68 -22.13 5.46
N TYR A 104 0.59 -21.79 4.20
CA TYR A 104 1.59 -21.04 3.48
C TYR A 104 0.95 -19.77 2.87
N VAL A 105 1.57 -18.61 3.05
CA VAL A 105 0.93 -17.31 2.81
C VAL A 105 1.56 -16.55 1.66
N GLU A 106 2.88 -16.50 1.57
CA GLU A 106 3.66 -15.64 0.66
C GLU A 106 3.62 -16.16 -0.78
N THR A 107 2.55 -15.77 -1.50
CA THR A 107 2.33 -16.23 -2.88
C THR A 107 3.47 -15.81 -3.83
N ALA A 108 4.24 -14.78 -3.50
CA ALA A 108 5.40 -14.38 -4.29
C ALA A 108 6.44 -15.51 -4.38
N PHE A 109 6.78 -16.14 -3.25
CA PHE A 109 7.68 -17.28 -3.20
C PHE A 109 7.03 -18.54 -3.74
N PHE A 110 5.76 -18.83 -3.36
CA PHE A 110 5.05 -19.98 -3.86
C PHE A 110 4.95 -19.98 -5.40
N TYR A 111 4.63 -18.83 -6.02
CA TYR A 111 4.61 -18.70 -7.48
C TYR A 111 5.98 -18.99 -8.11
N ARG A 112 7.07 -18.50 -7.49
CA ARG A 112 8.42 -18.76 -7.98
C ARG A 112 8.78 -20.23 -7.91
N TRP A 113 8.54 -20.86 -6.77
CA TRP A 113 8.74 -22.29 -6.55
C TRP A 113 7.87 -23.12 -7.51
N TRP A 114 6.57 -22.80 -7.63
CA TRP A 114 5.63 -23.45 -8.53
C TRP A 114 6.11 -23.53 -9.98
N LYS A 115 6.69 -22.44 -10.47
CA LYS A 115 7.22 -22.37 -11.85
C LYS A 115 8.45 -23.24 -12.11
N GLN A 116 9.15 -23.67 -11.08
CA GLN A 116 10.31 -24.54 -11.16
C GLN A 116 9.92 -26.01 -11.07
N GLN A 117 8.67 -26.31 -10.70
CA GLN A 117 8.22 -27.69 -10.52
C GLN A 117 7.87 -28.38 -11.82
N THR A 118 8.10 -29.73 -11.85
CA THR A 118 7.65 -30.59 -12.94
C THR A 118 6.13 -30.68 -12.97
N ASP A 119 5.56 -31.05 -14.11
CA ASP A 119 4.11 -31.26 -14.26
C ASP A 119 3.55 -32.27 -13.24
N ASP A 120 4.31 -33.33 -12.92
CA ASP A 120 3.91 -34.32 -11.92
C ASP A 120 3.86 -33.73 -10.51
N MET A 121 4.85 -32.92 -10.13
CA MET A 121 4.85 -32.22 -8.86
C MET A 121 3.73 -31.17 -8.79
N GLN A 122 3.51 -30.44 -9.88
CA GLN A 122 2.39 -29.52 -9.96
C GLN A 122 1.03 -30.21 -9.79
N ASN A 123 0.84 -31.37 -10.39
CA ASN A 123 -0.38 -32.18 -10.23
C ASN A 123 -0.52 -32.72 -8.79
N THR A 124 0.57 -33.16 -8.18
CA THR A 124 0.60 -33.57 -6.77
C THR A 124 0.17 -32.41 -5.84
N VAL A 125 0.74 -31.22 -6.03
CA VAL A 125 0.38 -30.05 -5.22
C VAL A 125 -1.06 -29.60 -5.46
N LYS A 126 -1.58 -29.74 -6.70
CA LYS A 126 -3.02 -29.48 -6.94
C LYS A 126 -3.92 -30.38 -6.10
N GLN A 127 -3.51 -31.63 -5.88
CA GLN A 127 -4.25 -32.53 -4.98
C GLN A 127 -4.19 -32.05 -3.52
N LEU A 128 -3.03 -31.59 -3.05
CA LEU A 128 -2.83 -31.09 -1.69
C LEU A 128 -3.55 -29.75 -1.43
N VAL A 129 -3.52 -28.81 -2.40
CA VAL A 129 -4.13 -27.47 -2.27
C VAL A 129 -5.66 -27.52 -2.16
N ASN A 130 -6.29 -28.63 -2.48
CA ASN A 130 -7.71 -28.81 -2.20
C ASN A 130 -8.09 -28.57 -0.72
N GLU A 131 -7.15 -28.09 0.12
CA GLU A 131 -7.27 -27.96 1.58
C GLU A 131 -7.16 -26.54 2.18
N GLY A 132 -6.90 -25.48 1.37
CA GLY A 132 -7.08 -24.04 1.73
C GLY A 132 -5.87 -23.26 2.31
N LYS A 133 -5.58 -22.03 1.82
CA LYS A 133 -4.46 -21.13 2.27
C LYS A 133 -4.78 -19.62 2.17
N ALA A 134 -4.03 -18.75 2.88
CA ALA A 134 -4.23 -17.29 3.05
C ALA A 134 -3.00 -16.40 2.63
N ARG A 135 -3.05 -15.04 2.76
CA ARG A 135 -2.04 -14.05 2.28
C ARG A 135 -1.76 -12.90 3.24
N GLU A 136 -0.59 -12.21 3.12
CA GLU A 136 -0.10 -11.13 3.97
C GLU A 136 0.45 -9.90 3.19
N GLY A 137 0.39 -8.66 3.81
CA GLY A 137 0.97 -7.40 3.34
C GLY A 137 0.87 -6.28 4.38
N ASP A 138 1.64 -5.16 4.24
CA ASP A 138 1.60 -4.02 5.19
C ASP A 138 0.23 -3.33 5.21
N GLU A 139 -0.22 -2.96 6.41
CA GLU A 139 -1.52 -2.34 6.62
C GLU A 139 -1.45 -0.84 6.92
N ALA A 140 -0.32 -0.32 7.39
CA ALA A 140 -0.20 1.07 7.83
C ALA A 140 0.16 2.04 6.71
N THR A 141 1.13 1.71 5.87
CA THR A 141 1.76 2.64 4.92
C THR A 141 1.38 2.40 3.46
N THR A 142 0.65 1.32 3.18
CA THR A 142 0.13 1.00 1.84
C THR A 142 -1.04 1.90 1.43
N HIS A 143 -1.18 2.10 0.11
CA HIS A 143 -2.36 2.74 -0.47
C HIS A 143 -3.33 1.69 -1.00
N TYR A 144 -4.64 1.90 -0.78
CA TYR A 144 -5.69 0.92 -1.10
C TYR A 144 -5.68 0.45 -2.57
N SER A 145 -5.33 1.32 -3.53
CA SER A 145 -5.27 0.93 -4.95
C SER A 145 -4.21 -0.14 -5.21
N ALA A 146 -2.99 0.02 -4.66
CA ALA A 146 -1.91 -0.95 -4.80
C ALA A 146 -2.21 -2.27 -4.08
N VAL A 147 -2.85 -2.20 -2.91
CA VAL A 147 -3.31 -3.40 -2.17
C VAL A 147 -4.34 -4.19 -2.98
N ILE A 148 -5.32 -3.53 -3.60
CA ILE A 148 -6.33 -4.19 -4.43
C ILE A 148 -5.68 -4.87 -5.64
N ASP A 149 -4.71 -4.24 -6.28
CA ASP A 149 -3.99 -4.80 -7.43
C ASP A 149 -3.12 -5.99 -7.00
N GLN A 150 -2.37 -5.89 -5.90
CA GLN A 150 -1.63 -7.01 -5.31
C GLN A 150 -2.55 -8.21 -5.02
N MET A 151 -3.68 -7.97 -4.33
CA MET A 151 -4.66 -9.01 -4.04
C MET A 151 -5.22 -9.65 -5.31
N THR A 152 -5.51 -8.85 -6.32
CA THR A 152 -6.05 -9.32 -7.60
C THR A 152 -5.08 -10.26 -8.30
N MET A 153 -3.80 -9.84 -8.42
CA MET A 153 -2.75 -10.62 -9.07
C MET A 153 -2.64 -12.02 -8.48
N GLY A 154 -2.51 -12.10 -7.19
CA GLY A 154 -2.25 -13.38 -6.59
C GLY A 154 -3.50 -14.23 -6.37
N LEU A 155 -4.68 -13.65 -6.09
CA LEU A 155 -5.93 -14.42 -6.01
C LEU A 155 -6.36 -14.93 -7.39
N ARG A 156 -6.04 -14.19 -8.44
CA ARG A 156 -6.18 -14.67 -9.83
C ARG A 156 -5.27 -15.87 -10.09
N PHE A 157 -3.97 -15.76 -9.76
CA PHE A 157 -3.03 -16.88 -9.92
C PHE A 157 -3.53 -18.15 -9.21
N LEU A 158 -3.96 -18.02 -7.94
CA LEU A 158 -4.46 -19.17 -7.17
C LEU A 158 -5.74 -19.76 -7.76
N ASN A 159 -6.68 -18.89 -8.20
CA ASN A 159 -7.91 -19.33 -8.84
C ASN A 159 -7.67 -20.05 -10.18
N ASP A 160 -6.81 -19.50 -11.01
CA ASP A 160 -6.52 -20.05 -12.34
C ASP A 160 -5.71 -21.36 -12.26
N THR A 161 -4.89 -21.51 -11.19
CA THR A 161 -4.06 -22.70 -10.99
C THR A 161 -4.81 -23.83 -10.30
N PHE A 162 -5.63 -23.53 -9.28
CA PHE A 162 -6.25 -24.52 -8.38
C PHE A 162 -7.78 -24.48 -8.39
N GLY A 163 -8.40 -23.65 -9.25
CA GLY A 163 -9.85 -23.51 -9.31
C GLY A 163 -10.43 -22.96 -8.01
N HIS A 164 -11.66 -23.35 -7.69
CA HIS A 164 -12.35 -22.83 -6.51
C HIS A 164 -11.67 -23.22 -5.17
N CYS A 165 -10.89 -24.29 -5.14
CA CYS A 165 -10.14 -24.72 -3.96
C CYS A 165 -8.93 -23.82 -3.67
N GLY A 166 -8.39 -23.17 -4.69
CA GLY A 166 -7.35 -22.15 -4.54
C GLY A 166 -7.84 -20.78 -4.02
N ARG A 167 -9.16 -20.61 -3.85
CA ARG A 167 -9.73 -19.36 -3.32
C ARG A 167 -9.66 -19.35 -1.79
N PRO A 168 -8.79 -18.54 -1.16
CA PRO A 168 -8.70 -18.49 0.29
C PRO A 168 -9.98 -17.95 0.91
N ARG A 169 -10.33 -18.45 2.09
CA ARG A 169 -11.52 -18.09 2.85
C ARG A 169 -11.21 -17.17 4.02
N VAL A 170 -9.96 -17.16 4.47
CA VAL A 170 -9.48 -16.40 5.62
C VAL A 170 -8.24 -15.60 5.20
N ALA A 171 -8.16 -14.34 5.59
CA ALA A 171 -6.93 -13.56 5.54
C ALA A 171 -6.11 -13.90 6.80
N TRP A 172 -4.84 -14.14 6.60
CA TRP A 172 -3.88 -14.48 7.64
C TRP A 172 -2.81 -13.40 7.66
N HIS A 173 -3.01 -12.39 8.53
CA HIS A 173 -2.11 -11.27 8.75
C HIS A 173 -1.59 -11.36 10.17
N ILE A 174 -0.38 -11.86 10.34
CA ILE A 174 0.18 -12.23 11.63
C ILE A 174 1.29 -11.29 12.10
N ASP A 175 2.05 -10.68 11.19
CA ASP A 175 3.17 -9.83 11.51
C ASP A 175 2.97 -8.30 11.36
N PRO A 176 2.03 -7.75 10.56
CA PRO A 176 1.86 -6.31 10.42
C PRO A 176 1.72 -5.57 11.76
N PHE A 177 2.43 -4.47 11.89
CA PHE A 177 2.68 -3.70 13.12
C PHE A 177 1.51 -2.77 13.46
N GLY A 178 0.36 -3.34 13.78
CA GLY A 178 -0.95 -2.72 13.85
C GLY A 178 -1.79 -3.00 12.61
N HIS A 179 -3.10 -2.81 12.71
CA HIS A 179 -4.05 -3.22 11.68
C HIS A 179 -4.99 -2.09 11.30
N ALA A 180 -5.06 -1.84 9.98
CA ALA A 180 -5.89 -0.80 9.41
C ALA A 180 -7.34 -1.27 9.23
N ARG A 181 -8.26 -0.39 9.55
CA ARG A 181 -9.69 -0.62 9.35
C ARG A 181 -10.04 -0.82 7.87
N GLU A 182 -9.54 0.02 6.97
CA GLU A 182 -9.83 -0.09 5.55
C GLU A 182 -9.26 -1.36 4.93
N HIS A 183 -8.10 -1.84 5.41
CA HIS A 183 -7.52 -3.09 4.94
C HIS A 183 -8.46 -4.28 5.25
N ALA A 184 -9.06 -4.28 6.45
CA ALA A 184 -10.11 -5.25 6.79
C ALA A 184 -11.32 -5.18 5.86
N SER A 185 -11.75 -3.97 5.51
CA SER A 185 -12.84 -3.72 4.56
C SER A 185 -12.53 -4.29 3.18
N MET A 186 -11.30 -4.09 2.67
CA MET A 186 -10.86 -4.64 1.38
C MET A 186 -10.89 -6.17 1.36
N PHE A 187 -10.37 -6.83 2.41
CA PHE A 187 -10.44 -8.28 2.53
C PHE A 187 -11.88 -8.80 2.55
N ALA A 188 -12.75 -8.15 3.31
CA ALA A 188 -14.15 -8.51 3.33
C ALA A 188 -14.82 -8.38 1.94
N GLN A 189 -14.49 -7.33 1.17
CA GLN A 189 -14.99 -7.13 -0.19
C GLN A 189 -14.37 -8.12 -1.19
N ALA A 190 -13.12 -8.54 -1.00
CA ALA A 190 -12.48 -9.63 -1.74
C ALA A 190 -12.97 -11.01 -1.31
N ARG A 191 -13.84 -11.08 -0.30
CA ARG A 191 -14.43 -12.30 0.25
C ARG A 191 -13.48 -13.18 1.06
N VAL A 192 -12.46 -12.61 1.61
CA VAL A 192 -11.62 -13.29 2.58
C VAL A 192 -12.11 -12.90 3.96
N ILE A 193 -12.50 -13.89 4.81
CA ILE A 193 -12.83 -13.64 6.21
C ILE A 193 -11.52 -13.34 6.92
N ARG A 194 -11.45 -12.25 7.66
CA ARG A 194 -10.23 -11.87 8.34
C ARG A 194 -10.14 -12.47 9.73
N ALA A 195 -8.95 -12.91 10.11
CA ALA A 195 -8.66 -13.22 11.49
C ALA A 195 -8.56 -11.96 12.38
N HIS A 196 -8.53 -10.76 11.80
CA HIS A 196 -8.45 -9.50 12.54
C HIS A 196 -9.47 -8.46 12.09
N SER A 197 -10.02 -7.73 13.03
CA SER A 197 -10.88 -6.53 13.01
C SER A 197 -12.22 -6.57 12.28
N ASN A 198 -13.19 -5.95 12.91
CA ASN A 198 -14.55 -5.70 12.44
C ASN A 198 -14.66 -4.35 11.80
N LEU A 199 -15.23 -4.28 10.61
CA LEU A 199 -15.69 -3.02 10.07
C LEU A 199 -16.75 -3.15 9.00
N ASN A 200 -17.69 -2.26 9.10
CA ASN A 200 -18.88 -2.12 8.28
C ASN A 200 -18.53 -1.99 6.78
N PRO A 201 -19.25 -2.69 5.82
CA PRO A 201 -20.59 -3.23 6.08
C PRO A 201 -20.70 -4.76 6.11
N ALA A 202 -19.75 -5.49 6.69
CA ALA A 202 -19.93 -6.92 6.89
C ALA A 202 -19.26 -7.36 8.20
N PRO A 203 -20.02 -7.77 9.22
CA PRO A 203 -19.46 -8.29 10.44
C PRO A 203 -18.80 -9.65 10.19
N SER A 204 -17.50 -9.73 10.39
CA SER A 204 -16.80 -10.96 10.67
C SER A 204 -15.93 -10.73 11.91
N PRO A 205 -15.94 -11.65 12.91
CA PRO A 205 -15.15 -11.45 14.10
C PRO A 205 -13.66 -11.49 13.77
N PRO A 206 -12.85 -10.60 14.35
CA PRO A 206 -11.41 -10.74 14.32
C PRO A 206 -10.99 -11.86 15.26
N GLY A 207 -9.94 -12.58 14.89
CA GLY A 207 -9.18 -13.39 15.83
C GLY A 207 -7.87 -12.70 16.12
N ILE A 208 -7.69 -12.15 17.29
CA ILE A 208 -6.37 -11.74 17.78
C ILE A 208 -5.74 -12.96 18.42
N LEU A 209 -4.53 -13.32 17.97
CA LEU A 209 -3.82 -14.47 18.52
C LEU A 209 -3.20 -14.10 19.88
N PRO A 210 -3.28 -14.98 20.89
CA PRO A 210 -2.85 -14.64 22.25
C PRO A 210 -1.33 -14.66 22.43
N ASN A 211 -0.58 -15.29 21.52
CA ASN A 211 0.87 -15.45 21.56
C ASN A 211 1.55 -14.93 20.29
N GLY A 212 1.08 -13.81 19.76
CA GLY A 212 1.46 -13.44 18.40
C GLY A 212 1.14 -14.58 17.44
N TYR A 213 2.13 -15.04 16.69
CA TYR A 213 1.98 -16.24 15.83
C TYR A 213 2.93 -17.37 16.21
N ASN A 214 3.66 -17.21 17.31
CA ASN A 214 4.64 -18.20 17.78
C ASN A 214 3.97 -19.46 18.38
N PRO A 215 4.65 -20.60 18.41
CA PRO A 215 4.19 -21.75 19.15
C PRO A 215 4.19 -21.47 20.66
N PRO A 216 3.40 -22.19 21.45
CA PRO A 216 3.51 -22.12 22.90
C PRO A 216 4.92 -22.44 23.38
N GLU A 217 5.34 -21.82 24.48
CA GLU A 217 6.67 -22.03 25.07
C GLU A 217 6.94 -23.52 25.37
N GLY A 218 8.09 -24.01 24.90
CA GLY A 218 8.50 -25.42 25.02
C GLY A 218 7.95 -26.35 23.94
N PHE A 219 7.35 -25.77 22.85
CA PHE A 219 6.78 -26.53 21.74
C PHE A 219 7.27 -26.07 20.34
N CYS A 220 8.44 -25.45 20.28
CA CYS A 220 9.09 -25.09 19.03
C CYS A 220 10.06 -26.23 18.60
N TRP A 221 9.66 -26.99 17.60
CA TRP A 221 10.48 -28.10 17.07
C TRP A 221 11.06 -27.76 15.69
N ASP A 222 11.83 -26.71 15.65
CA ASP A 222 12.57 -26.27 14.47
C ASP A 222 14.08 -26.32 14.71
N GLN A 223 14.87 -26.29 13.65
CA GLN A 223 16.33 -26.20 13.74
C GLN A 223 16.81 -24.87 14.35
N SER A 224 15.93 -23.87 14.37
CA SER A 224 16.16 -22.55 14.99
C SER A 224 15.79 -22.49 16.46
N CYS A 225 15.29 -23.59 17.04
CA CYS A 225 14.81 -23.67 18.42
C CYS A 225 15.58 -24.73 19.22
N ASP A 226 15.65 -24.51 20.54
CA ASP A 226 16.33 -25.40 21.47
C ASP A 226 15.38 -26.33 22.26
N ASP A 227 14.08 -26.29 21.96
CA ASP A 227 13.09 -27.10 22.68
C ASP A 227 13.30 -28.61 22.41
N PRO A 228 13.30 -29.46 23.46
CA PRO A 228 13.57 -30.87 23.28
C PRO A 228 12.46 -31.59 22.51
N PRO A 229 12.81 -32.50 21.58
CA PRO A 229 11.83 -33.31 20.88
C PRO A 229 11.11 -34.26 21.86
N ILE A 230 9.94 -34.75 21.45
CA ILE A 230 9.21 -35.77 22.23
C ILE A 230 9.93 -37.11 22.10
N ARG A 231 10.53 -37.54 23.21
CA ARG A 231 11.21 -38.83 23.38
C ARG A 231 10.24 -39.81 23.99
N ASP A 232 9.73 -40.69 23.17
CA ASP A 232 8.60 -41.59 23.50
C ASP A 232 8.98 -43.08 23.63
N ASP A 233 10.26 -43.36 23.69
CA ASP A 233 10.76 -44.71 24.03
C ASP A 233 10.90 -44.79 25.56
N PRO A 234 10.09 -45.59 26.23
CA PRO A 234 10.10 -45.69 27.69
C PRO A 234 11.38 -46.27 28.27
N ASP A 235 12.24 -46.88 27.43
CA ASP A 235 13.54 -47.41 27.86
C ASP A 235 14.66 -46.35 27.89
N LEU A 236 14.35 -45.12 27.43
CA LEU A 236 15.28 -44.01 27.45
C LEU A 236 15.31 -43.33 28.84
N GLU A 237 16.52 -43.01 29.32
CA GLU A 237 16.74 -42.28 30.57
C GLU A 237 16.10 -40.87 30.56
N ASP A 238 16.02 -40.28 29.39
CA ASP A 238 15.45 -38.95 29.20
C ASP A 238 14.06 -38.96 28.52
N TYR A 239 13.29 -40.06 28.71
CA TYR A 239 11.86 -40.12 28.31
C TYR A 239 11.09 -38.92 28.88
N ASN A 240 10.27 -38.24 28.05
CA ASN A 240 9.64 -36.96 28.45
C ASN A 240 8.16 -36.82 28.06
N VAL A 241 7.49 -37.91 27.66
CA VAL A 241 6.10 -37.83 27.17
C VAL A 241 5.15 -37.26 28.20
N ASP A 242 5.23 -37.75 29.45
CA ASP A 242 4.31 -37.34 30.51
C ASP A 242 4.47 -35.86 30.88
N ASP A 243 5.70 -35.37 30.90
CA ASP A 243 6.01 -33.95 31.14
C ASP A 243 5.49 -33.05 30.00
N VAL A 244 5.71 -33.46 28.75
CA VAL A 244 5.22 -32.72 27.57
C VAL A 244 3.71 -32.66 27.55
N VAL A 245 3.02 -33.79 27.80
CA VAL A 245 1.56 -33.86 27.85
C VAL A 245 1.02 -32.98 28.98
N THR A 246 1.60 -33.07 30.18
CA THR A 246 1.19 -32.27 31.34
C THR A 246 1.34 -30.79 31.09
N ARG A 247 2.48 -30.36 30.51
CA ARG A 247 2.73 -28.96 30.13
C ARG A 247 1.71 -28.48 29.09
N PHE A 248 1.47 -29.26 28.05
CA PHE A 248 0.50 -28.92 27.02
C PHE A 248 -0.92 -28.77 27.55
N LEU A 249 -1.36 -29.69 28.38
CA LEU A 249 -2.67 -29.64 29.04
C LEU A 249 -2.80 -28.41 29.94
N SER A 250 -1.74 -28.06 30.67
CA SER A 250 -1.69 -26.85 31.51
C SER A 250 -1.87 -25.59 30.69
N ILE A 251 -1.15 -25.45 29.57
CA ILE A 251 -1.27 -24.32 28.66
C ILE A 251 -2.69 -24.26 28.04
N ALA A 252 -3.19 -25.40 27.55
CA ALA A 252 -4.51 -25.44 26.91
C ALA A 252 -5.63 -25.01 27.87
N HIS A 253 -5.57 -25.44 29.15
CA HIS A 253 -6.54 -25.06 30.17
C HIS A 253 -6.38 -23.62 30.71
N ALA A 254 -5.17 -23.04 30.62
CA ALA A 254 -4.93 -21.67 31.02
C ALA A 254 -5.48 -20.63 30.02
N LEU A 255 -5.72 -21.03 28.76
CA LEU A 255 -6.25 -20.17 27.74
C LEU A 255 -7.75 -19.94 27.92
N VAL A 256 -8.14 -18.68 28.11
CA VAL A 256 -9.55 -18.29 28.34
C VAL A 256 -10.17 -17.81 27.02
N TYR A 257 -10.91 -18.70 26.37
CA TYR A 257 -11.67 -18.41 25.17
C TYR A 257 -13.17 -18.41 25.42
N LYS A 258 -13.94 -17.72 24.59
CA LYS A 258 -15.41 -17.65 24.68
C LYS A 258 -16.09 -18.98 24.30
N THR A 259 -15.34 -19.90 23.68
CA THR A 259 -15.82 -21.22 23.24
C THR A 259 -14.91 -22.34 23.75
N ASN A 260 -15.34 -23.59 23.58
CA ASN A 260 -14.51 -24.77 23.79
C ASN A 260 -13.61 -25.09 22.56
N HIS A 261 -13.32 -24.10 21.72
CA HIS A 261 -12.37 -24.17 20.61
C HIS A 261 -11.29 -23.14 20.85
N ILE A 262 -10.02 -23.58 20.85
CA ILE A 262 -8.85 -22.72 20.93
C ILE A 262 -7.93 -22.97 19.74
N ILE A 263 -7.19 -21.97 19.32
CA ILE A 263 -6.21 -22.04 18.24
C ILE A 263 -4.80 -21.92 18.84
N MET A 264 -3.90 -22.78 18.40
CA MET A 264 -2.46 -22.67 18.66
C MET A 264 -1.70 -22.68 17.33
N THR A 265 -0.96 -21.63 17.08
CA THR A 265 -0.06 -21.52 15.95
C THR A 265 1.19 -22.35 16.22
N MET A 266 1.66 -23.09 15.22
CA MET A 266 2.78 -24.03 15.36
C MET A 266 3.78 -23.73 14.25
N GLY A 267 4.63 -22.72 14.49
CA GLY A 267 5.61 -22.19 13.55
C GLY A 267 5.95 -20.73 13.84
N SER A 268 7.00 -20.22 13.18
CA SER A 268 7.48 -18.84 13.26
C SER A 268 8.25 -18.51 11.97
N ASP A 269 9.06 -17.42 11.98
CA ASP A 269 9.78 -16.90 10.83
C ASP A 269 10.72 -17.95 10.22
N PHE A 270 10.50 -18.21 8.93
CA PHE A 270 11.29 -19.14 8.11
C PHE A 270 11.45 -20.56 8.67
N GLN A 271 10.55 -20.97 9.55
CA GLN A 271 10.55 -22.34 10.09
C GLN A 271 10.03 -23.38 9.07
N TYR A 272 10.17 -24.66 9.36
CA TYR A 272 9.85 -25.79 8.49
C TYR A 272 10.84 -26.04 7.33
N GLU A 273 12.03 -25.47 7.32
CA GLU A 273 13.07 -25.87 6.36
C GLU A 273 13.36 -27.36 6.47
N ASN A 274 13.29 -27.92 7.69
CA ASN A 274 13.17 -29.33 7.95
C ASN A 274 11.81 -29.67 8.59
N ALA A 275 10.75 -29.69 7.79
CA ALA A 275 9.39 -29.95 8.25
C ALA A 275 9.21 -31.32 8.94
N ASN A 276 10.15 -32.26 8.73
CA ASN A 276 10.12 -33.56 9.40
C ASN A 276 10.30 -33.43 10.93
N LEU A 277 11.08 -32.45 11.41
CA LEU A 277 11.20 -32.17 12.84
C LEU A 277 9.84 -31.81 13.44
N TRP A 278 9.16 -30.87 12.81
CA TRP A 278 7.84 -30.44 13.25
C TRP A 278 6.82 -31.57 13.23
N TYR A 279 6.62 -32.23 12.10
CA TYR A 279 5.53 -33.20 11.97
C TYR A 279 5.74 -34.47 12.79
N LYS A 280 6.97 -34.93 13.01
CA LYS A 280 7.22 -36.03 13.94
C LYS A 280 6.78 -35.73 15.36
N ASN A 281 7.03 -34.50 15.84
CA ASN A 281 6.67 -34.09 17.19
C ASN A 281 5.17 -33.75 17.29
N LEU A 282 4.60 -33.07 16.29
CA LEU A 282 3.17 -32.80 16.26
C LEU A 282 2.31 -34.08 16.20
N ASP A 283 2.70 -35.08 15.42
CA ASP A 283 2.00 -36.37 15.37
C ASP A 283 2.04 -37.07 16.75
N LYS A 284 3.19 -37.05 17.45
CA LYS A 284 3.33 -37.60 18.80
C LYS A 284 2.50 -36.79 19.80
N LEU A 285 2.56 -35.45 19.76
CA LEU A 285 1.78 -34.59 20.64
C LEU A 285 0.29 -34.89 20.54
N ILE A 286 -0.26 -34.91 19.32
CA ILE A 286 -1.67 -35.20 19.07
C ILE A 286 -2.03 -36.60 19.60
N ARG A 287 -1.19 -37.58 19.34
CA ARG A 287 -1.41 -38.95 19.79
C ARG A 287 -1.47 -39.06 21.32
N TYR A 288 -0.45 -38.56 22.03
CA TYR A 288 -0.33 -38.73 23.46
C TYR A 288 -1.30 -37.87 24.27
N VAL A 289 -1.57 -36.62 23.84
CA VAL A 289 -2.61 -35.80 24.49
C VAL A 289 -3.98 -36.43 24.29
N ASN A 290 -4.31 -36.94 23.12
CA ASN A 290 -5.59 -37.60 22.86
C ASN A 290 -5.74 -38.96 23.57
N GLN A 291 -4.66 -39.70 23.80
CA GLN A 291 -4.67 -40.91 24.63
C GLN A 291 -5.06 -40.58 26.09
N ASN A 292 -4.65 -39.45 26.61
CA ASN A 292 -4.97 -38.99 27.96
C ASN A 292 -6.46 -38.63 28.18
N GLN A 293 -7.26 -38.65 27.11
CA GLN A 293 -8.73 -38.50 27.23
C GLN A 293 -9.35 -39.63 28.06
N SER A 294 -8.81 -40.86 28.01
CA SER A 294 -9.22 -41.97 28.84
C SER A 294 -9.02 -41.72 30.34
N ASN A 295 -8.08 -40.84 30.68
CA ASN A 295 -7.76 -40.40 32.04
C ASN A 295 -8.54 -39.12 32.43
N GLY A 296 -9.50 -38.67 31.62
CA GLY A 296 -10.36 -37.53 31.92
C GLY A 296 -9.77 -36.16 31.62
N SER A 297 -8.76 -36.03 30.75
CA SER A 297 -8.17 -34.72 30.38
C SER A 297 -9.15 -33.74 29.80
N GLY A 298 -10.23 -34.20 29.16
CA GLY A 298 -11.23 -33.34 28.51
C GLY A 298 -10.71 -32.53 27.30
N VAL A 299 -9.48 -32.80 26.84
CA VAL A 299 -8.83 -32.09 25.73
C VAL A 299 -8.77 -32.95 24.49
N ASN A 300 -9.12 -32.39 23.35
CA ASN A 300 -9.01 -33.00 22.02
C ASN A 300 -8.13 -32.16 21.13
N VAL A 301 -7.02 -32.71 20.66
CA VAL A 301 -6.05 -32.00 19.81
C VAL A 301 -6.14 -32.51 18.38
N LEU A 302 -6.14 -31.58 17.41
CA LEU A 302 -6.25 -31.94 15.99
C LEU A 302 -5.45 -30.96 15.10
N TYR A 303 -4.95 -31.46 13.97
CA TYR A 303 -4.50 -30.59 12.91
C TYR A 303 -5.66 -29.76 12.37
N SER A 304 -5.44 -28.48 12.15
CA SER A 304 -6.48 -27.57 11.71
C SER A 304 -5.94 -26.50 10.77
N THR A 305 -6.85 -25.64 10.35
CA THR A 305 -6.56 -24.43 9.57
C THR A 305 -7.35 -23.26 10.15
N PRO A 306 -6.97 -21.99 9.89
CA PRO A 306 -7.77 -20.85 10.32
C PRO A 306 -9.22 -20.92 9.86
N SER A 307 -9.48 -21.45 8.66
CA SER A 307 -10.86 -21.59 8.17
C SER A 307 -11.66 -22.65 8.92
N CYS A 308 -11.06 -23.76 9.31
CA CYS A 308 -11.70 -24.80 10.13
C CYS A 308 -12.00 -24.29 11.55
N TYR A 309 -11.06 -23.58 12.16
CA TYR A 309 -11.27 -22.96 13.46
C TYR A 309 -12.42 -21.95 13.42
N LEU A 310 -12.42 -21.01 12.46
CA LEU A 310 -13.50 -20.04 12.31
C LEU A 310 -14.86 -20.69 11.99
N GLN A 311 -14.88 -21.82 11.29
CA GLN A 311 -16.12 -22.57 11.08
C GLN A 311 -16.70 -23.08 12.40
N GLU A 312 -15.89 -23.59 13.32
CA GLU A 312 -16.37 -24.07 14.64
C GLU A 312 -16.83 -22.90 15.51
N LEU A 313 -16.12 -21.75 15.49
CA LEU A 313 -16.60 -20.54 16.15
C LEU A 313 -17.97 -20.08 15.61
N HIS A 314 -18.17 -20.17 14.30
CA HIS A 314 -19.45 -19.85 13.68
C HIS A 314 -20.56 -20.85 14.11
N ARG A 315 -20.25 -22.15 14.20
CA ARG A 315 -21.18 -23.18 14.68
C ARG A 315 -21.58 -23.00 16.14
N ALA A 316 -20.71 -22.41 16.95
CA ALA A 316 -21.02 -22.06 18.33
C ALA A 316 -22.17 -21.03 18.45
N ASN A 317 -22.49 -20.34 17.34
CA ASN A 317 -23.65 -19.43 17.20
C ASN A 317 -23.73 -18.33 18.27
N LEU A 318 -22.58 -17.87 18.74
CA LEU A 318 -22.42 -16.81 19.73
C LEU A 318 -22.52 -15.43 19.09
N THR A 319 -22.77 -14.45 19.95
CA THR A 319 -22.68 -13.03 19.59
C THR A 319 -21.26 -12.52 19.88
N TRP A 320 -20.70 -11.76 18.96
CA TRP A 320 -19.32 -11.27 19.01
C TRP A 320 -19.26 -9.77 19.18
N PRO A 321 -18.26 -9.23 19.91
CA PRO A 321 -18.08 -7.80 20.05
C PRO A 321 -17.69 -7.15 18.71
N LEU A 322 -18.01 -5.87 18.56
CA LEU A 322 -17.71 -5.09 17.38
C LEU A 322 -16.68 -4.02 17.72
N LYS A 323 -15.57 -3.98 16.95
CA LYS A 323 -14.57 -2.92 17.03
C LYS A 323 -14.77 -1.94 15.87
N GLY A 324 -15.01 -0.68 16.18
CA GLY A 324 -15.31 0.38 15.19
C GLY A 324 -14.13 1.25 14.80
N ASP A 325 -12.98 1.14 15.45
CA ASP A 325 -11.71 1.80 15.19
C ASP A 325 -10.69 0.81 14.60
N ASP A 326 -9.47 1.27 14.34
CA ASP A 326 -8.34 0.41 13.94
C ASP A 326 -7.47 -0.01 15.14
N PHE A 327 -6.30 -0.57 14.87
CA PHE A 327 -5.32 -0.98 15.87
C PHE A 327 -4.04 -0.13 15.78
N PHE A 328 -4.19 1.18 15.56
CA PHE A 328 -3.12 2.15 15.61
C PHE A 328 -3.31 3.13 16.76
N PRO A 329 -2.19 3.58 17.35
CA PRO A 329 -0.84 3.06 17.17
C PRO A 329 -0.64 1.70 17.87
N TYR A 330 0.25 0.87 17.32
CA TYR A 330 0.68 -0.39 17.93
C TYR A 330 1.86 -0.16 18.88
N ALA A 331 1.90 -0.87 19.99
CA ALA A 331 3.04 -0.93 20.90
C ALA A 331 3.13 -2.33 21.50
N ASP A 332 4.33 -2.88 21.63
CA ASP A 332 4.59 -4.17 22.26
C ASP A 332 5.02 -4.03 23.75
N SER A 333 5.33 -2.80 24.19
CA SER A 333 5.46 -2.43 25.61
C SER A 333 5.06 -0.96 25.84
N ASP A 334 5.12 -0.52 27.08
CA ASP A 334 4.69 0.84 27.50
C ASP A 334 5.42 1.97 26.77
N HIS A 335 6.68 1.77 26.36
CA HIS A 335 7.53 2.78 25.73
C HIS A 335 7.88 2.48 24.28
N ASP A 336 7.36 1.42 23.70
CA ASP A 336 7.77 0.86 22.42
C ASP A 336 6.69 1.02 21.36
N PHE A 337 6.33 2.29 21.06
CA PHE A 337 5.36 2.59 20.00
C PHE A 337 5.98 2.45 18.62
N TRP A 338 5.42 1.53 17.82
CA TRP A 338 5.81 1.28 16.44
C TRP A 338 5.15 2.33 15.52
N THR A 339 5.57 3.58 15.69
CA THR A 339 5.03 4.72 14.91
C THR A 339 6.10 5.40 14.06
N GLY A 340 7.34 4.95 14.19
CA GLY A 340 8.47 5.41 13.39
C GLY A 340 8.38 4.97 11.94
N TYR A 341 8.01 3.71 11.71
CA TYR A 341 7.97 3.14 10.37
C TYR A 341 6.95 3.82 9.44
N PHE A 342 5.97 4.55 9.98
CA PHE A 342 5.09 5.36 9.15
C PHE A 342 5.86 6.35 8.26
N THR A 343 7.06 6.76 8.70
CA THR A 343 7.94 7.71 7.97
C THR A 343 9.26 7.11 7.51
N SER A 344 9.69 5.96 8.04
CA SER A 344 10.97 5.34 7.70
C SER A 344 11.12 5.14 6.19
N ARG A 345 12.33 5.39 5.65
CA ARG A 345 12.65 5.37 4.21
C ARG A 345 11.68 6.19 3.34
N PRO A 346 11.57 7.51 3.60
CA PRO A 346 10.58 8.35 2.93
C PRO A 346 10.80 8.46 1.41
N ALA A 347 12.01 8.24 0.92
CA ALA A 347 12.31 8.19 -0.51
C ALA A 347 11.71 6.94 -1.16
N LEU A 348 11.84 5.76 -0.54
CA LEU A 348 11.25 4.52 -1.03
C LEU A 348 9.71 4.57 -1.01
N LYS A 349 9.12 5.12 0.05
CA LYS A 349 7.66 5.34 0.15
C LYS A 349 7.13 6.20 -1.01
N ARG A 350 7.88 7.24 -1.40
CA ARG A 350 7.51 8.05 -2.57
C ARG A 350 7.71 7.28 -3.87
N TYR A 351 8.78 6.48 -3.97
CA TYR A 351 9.08 5.70 -5.17
C TYR A 351 8.01 4.64 -5.43
N GLU A 352 7.51 3.97 -4.39
CA GLU A 352 6.35 3.07 -4.47
C GLU A 352 5.13 3.79 -5.05
N ARG A 353 4.77 4.98 -4.52
CA ARG A 353 3.60 5.75 -5.00
C ARG A 353 3.69 6.12 -6.47
N ILE A 354 4.84 6.61 -6.91
CA ILE A 354 5.03 6.96 -8.31
C ILE A 354 4.97 5.68 -9.18
N SER A 355 5.54 4.58 -8.71
CA SER A 355 5.52 3.29 -9.41
C SER A 355 4.10 2.75 -9.57
N ASN A 356 3.24 2.91 -8.56
CA ASN A 356 1.82 2.60 -8.67
C ASN A 356 1.12 3.49 -9.70
N SER A 357 1.45 4.79 -9.79
CA SER A 357 0.94 5.66 -10.85
C SER A 357 1.35 5.18 -12.25
N TYR A 358 2.60 4.73 -12.42
CA TYR A 358 3.06 4.11 -13.66
C TYR A 358 2.32 2.81 -13.98
N LEU A 359 2.02 1.99 -12.97
CA LEU A 359 1.23 0.76 -13.13
C LEU A 359 -0.16 1.05 -13.70
N GLN A 360 -0.83 2.10 -13.22
CA GLN A 360 -2.15 2.49 -13.73
C GLN A 360 -2.10 3.02 -15.17
N CYS A 361 -0.93 3.43 -15.65
CA CYS A 361 -0.71 3.85 -17.04
C CYS A 361 -0.41 2.66 -17.98
N SER A 362 -0.02 1.50 -17.45
CA SER A 362 0.44 0.36 -18.24
C SER A 362 0.29 -0.93 -17.46
N VAL A 363 -0.62 -1.81 -17.87
CA VAL A 363 -0.77 -3.14 -17.24
C VAL A 363 0.37 -4.05 -17.71
N LEU A 364 1.52 -3.95 -17.04
CA LEU A 364 2.69 -4.76 -17.34
C LEU A 364 3.04 -5.64 -16.13
N TRP A 365 3.06 -6.95 -16.36
CA TRP A 365 3.37 -7.97 -15.37
C TRP A 365 4.64 -7.70 -14.51
N LEU A 366 5.68 -7.05 -15.09
CA LEU A 366 6.91 -6.77 -14.36
C LEU A 366 6.77 -5.63 -13.35
N VAL A 367 6.06 -4.54 -13.73
CA VAL A 367 5.75 -3.43 -12.80
C VAL A 367 4.77 -3.88 -11.75
N GLU A 368 3.73 -4.60 -12.17
CA GLU A 368 2.72 -5.16 -11.26
C GLU A 368 3.36 -6.00 -10.16
N LYS A 369 4.32 -6.87 -10.52
CA LYS A 369 5.10 -7.64 -9.53
C LYS A 369 5.94 -6.76 -8.62
N ALA A 370 6.64 -5.77 -9.16
CA ALA A 370 7.50 -4.91 -8.36
C ALA A 370 6.70 -4.08 -7.35
N VAL A 371 5.56 -3.52 -7.79
CA VAL A 371 4.64 -2.79 -6.91
C VAL A 371 3.98 -3.73 -5.91
N ALA A 372 3.60 -4.95 -6.32
CA ALA A 372 3.00 -5.93 -5.41
C ALA A 372 3.98 -6.38 -4.31
N VAL A 373 5.26 -6.59 -4.63
CA VAL A 373 6.31 -6.89 -3.65
C VAL A 373 6.52 -5.70 -2.71
N ALA A 374 6.49 -4.47 -3.23
CA ALA A 374 6.65 -3.27 -2.42
C ALA A 374 5.52 -3.05 -1.39
N GLN A 375 4.39 -3.77 -1.48
CA GLN A 375 3.35 -3.75 -0.46
C GLN A 375 3.66 -4.63 0.77
N HIS A 376 4.76 -5.39 0.75
CA HIS A 376 5.22 -6.19 1.89
C HIS A 376 5.47 -5.31 3.12
N HIS A 377 5.21 -5.88 4.32
CA HIS A 377 5.26 -5.12 5.58
C HIS A 377 6.68 -4.70 6.01
N ASP A 378 7.75 -5.23 5.37
CA ASP A 378 9.11 -4.71 5.51
C ASP A 378 9.59 -3.87 4.31
N ALA A 379 8.82 -3.77 3.23
CA ALA A 379 9.20 -2.97 2.07
C ALA A 379 8.73 -1.51 2.20
N VAL A 380 7.43 -1.24 1.98
CA VAL A 380 6.90 0.13 2.06
C VAL A 380 6.88 0.68 3.49
N SER A 381 6.93 -0.17 4.51
CA SER A 381 7.15 0.19 5.91
C SER A 381 8.52 0.86 6.12
N GLY A 382 9.56 0.40 5.42
CA GLY A 382 10.93 0.89 5.55
C GLY A 382 11.69 0.24 6.71
N THR A 383 11.33 -0.97 7.09
CA THR A 383 11.87 -1.74 8.22
C THR A 383 12.91 -2.79 7.83
N GLU A 384 13.21 -2.88 6.54
CA GLU A 384 14.20 -3.77 5.96
C GLU A 384 15.64 -3.23 6.07
N LYS A 385 16.63 -4.11 5.88
CA LYS A 385 18.04 -3.70 5.76
C LYS A 385 18.28 -2.83 4.52
N GLN A 386 19.30 -1.97 4.57
CA GLN A 386 19.61 -1.03 3.49
C GLN A 386 19.84 -1.71 2.14
N HIS A 387 20.52 -2.84 2.09
CA HIS A 387 20.74 -3.55 0.81
C HIS A 387 19.46 -4.17 0.24
N VAL A 388 18.48 -4.49 1.10
CA VAL A 388 17.14 -4.95 0.70
C VAL A 388 16.30 -3.79 0.16
N ALA A 389 16.34 -2.62 0.81
CA ALA A 389 15.72 -1.40 0.29
C ALA A 389 16.25 -1.04 -1.11
N ASN A 390 17.56 -1.20 -1.33
CA ASN A 390 18.18 -1.01 -2.63
C ASN A 390 17.69 -2.04 -3.68
N ASP A 391 17.41 -3.27 -3.27
CA ASP A 391 16.84 -4.30 -4.15
C ASP A 391 15.39 -3.96 -4.54
N TYR A 392 14.56 -3.52 -3.60
CA TYR A 392 13.20 -3.06 -3.89
C TYR A 392 13.20 -1.88 -4.86
N ALA A 393 14.05 -0.87 -4.63
CA ALA A 393 14.20 0.27 -5.53
C ALA A 393 14.62 -0.16 -6.94
N ARG A 394 15.55 -1.12 -7.07
CA ARG A 394 15.99 -1.68 -8.36
C ARG A 394 14.87 -2.43 -9.07
N ARG A 395 14.03 -3.20 -8.34
CA ARG A 395 12.85 -3.88 -8.89
C ARG A 395 11.85 -2.89 -9.47
N LEU A 396 11.58 -1.80 -8.75
CA LEU A 396 10.71 -0.72 -9.21
C LEU A 396 11.30 -0.03 -10.45
N ALA A 397 12.60 0.29 -10.47
CA ALA A 397 13.28 0.91 -11.61
C ALA A 397 13.22 0.03 -12.87
N ASN A 398 13.46 -1.28 -12.73
CA ASN A 398 13.31 -2.23 -13.83
C ASN A 398 11.87 -2.26 -14.37
N GLY A 399 10.90 -2.16 -13.47
CA GLY A 399 9.51 -2.02 -13.85
C GLY A 399 9.25 -0.76 -14.69
N TRP A 400 9.76 0.39 -14.28
CA TRP A 400 9.59 1.65 -15.00
C TRP A 400 10.15 1.58 -16.42
N ALA A 401 11.36 1.03 -16.61
CA ALA A 401 11.97 0.92 -17.92
C ALA A 401 11.06 0.18 -18.94
N HIS A 402 10.40 -0.87 -18.48
CA HIS A 402 9.45 -1.60 -19.32
C HIS A 402 8.15 -0.82 -19.56
N CYS A 403 7.64 -0.11 -18.55
CA CYS A 403 6.49 0.78 -18.71
C CYS A 403 6.71 1.87 -19.72
N GLN A 404 7.88 2.51 -19.69
CA GLN A 404 8.22 3.59 -20.62
C GLN A 404 8.17 3.11 -22.07
N VAL A 405 8.61 1.88 -22.35
CA VAL A 405 8.52 1.28 -23.70
C VAL A 405 7.05 1.13 -24.13
N LEU A 406 6.19 0.60 -23.24
CA LEU A 406 4.77 0.42 -23.57
C LEU A 406 4.05 1.74 -23.78
N VAL A 407 4.25 2.67 -22.86
CA VAL A 407 3.64 4.01 -22.96
C VAL A 407 4.10 4.70 -24.23
N SER A 408 5.39 4.60 -24.60
CA SER A 408 5.91 5.15 -25.85
C SER A 408 5.23 4.56 -27.08
N ASN A 409 5.11 3.23 -27.14
CA ASN A 409 4.45 2.53 -28.24
C ASN A 409 2.96 2.90 -28.33
N THR A 410 2.29 2.96 -27.19
CA THR A 410 0.88 3.34 -27.09
C THR A 410 0.65 4.77 -27.58
N LEU A 411 1.40 5.73 -27.05
CA LEU A 411 1.29 7.12 -27.47
C LEU A 411 1.65 7.32 -28.94
N SER A 412 2.63 6.56 -29.45
CA SER A 412 3.00 6.61 -30.87
C SER A 412 1.86 6.13 -31.76
N SER A 413 1.22 5.04 -31.40
CA SER A 413 0.07 4.52 -32.12
C SER A 413 -1.14 5.47 -32.07
N LEU A 414 -1.49 6.01 -30.89
CA LEU A 414 -2.63 6.95 -30.75
C LEU A 414 -2.41 8.25 -31.46
N SER A 415 -1.18 8.78 -31.44
CA SER A 415 -0.84 10.05 -32.06
C SER A 415 -0.54 9.94 -33.54
N GLY A 416 -0.26 8.72 -34.06
CA GLY A 416 0.25 8.50 -35.41
C GLY A 416 1.70 9.01 -35.60
N SER A 417 2.44 9.22 -34.50
CA SER A 417 3.81 9.75 -34.53
C SER A 417 4.81 8.70 -34.04
N SER A 418 5.82 8.42 -34.85
CA SER A 418 6.93 7.54 -34.50
C SER A 418 8.14 8.28 -33.88
N ALA A 419 8.01 9.57 -33.57
CA ALA A 419 9.08 10.35 -32.97
C ALA A 419 9.47 9.76 -31.59
N PRO A 420 10.77 9.63 -31.30
CA PRO A 420 11.26 9.09 -30.03
C PRO A 420 10.75 9.91 -28.83
N ARG A 421 10.34 9.22 -27.77
CA ARG A 421 9.88 9.86 -26.53
C ARG A 421 10.95 9.74 -25.47
N VAL A 422 11.16 10.84 -24.77
CA VAL A 422 12.13 10.94 -23.66
C VAL A 422 11.37 11.11 -22.36
N TYR A 423 11.82 10.42 -21.32
CA TYR A 423 11.33 10.52 -19.95
C TYR A 423 12.37 11.23 -19.09
N CYS A 424 11.97 12.22 -18.32
CA CYS A 424 12.85 12.94 -17.40
C CYS A 424 12.49 12.56 -15.96
N GLU A 425 13.20 11.58 -15.43
CA GLU A 425 12.93 10.99 -14.11
C GLU A 425 13.32 11.91 -12.93
N HIS A 426 14.08 12.99 -13.21
CA HIS A 426 14.59 13.92 -12.22
C HIS A 426 13.96 15.32 -12.29
N LEU A 427 12.73 15.42 -12.78
CA LEU A 427 11.99 16.71 -12.81
C LEU A 427 11.76 17.29 -11.40
N ASN A 428 11.66 16.44 -10.37
CA ASN A 428 11.53 16.87 -8.97
C ASN A 428 12.75 17.69 -8.47
N VAL A 429 13.91 17.50 -9.08
CA VAL A 429 15.12 18.31 -8.82
C VAL A 429 15.50 19.18 -10.02
N SER A 430 14.56 19.34 -10.94
CA SER A 430 14.68 20.25 -12.09
C SER A 430 15.83 19.88 -13.03
N VAL A 431 15.91 18.60 -13.42
CA VAL A 431 16.90 18.05 -14.36
C VAL A 431 16.17 17.33 -15.47
N CYS A 432 16.43 17.76 -16.73
CA CYS A 432 15.94 17.11 -17.95
C CYS A 432 16.83 17.50 -19.12
N PRO A 433 17.78 16.64 -19.57
CA PRO A 433 18.73 16.98 -20.62
C PRO A 433 18.12 17.50 -21.92
N LEU A 434 16.91 16.97 -22.28
CA LEU A 434 16.23 17.42 -23.48
C LEU A 434 15.79 18.88 -23.37
N THR A 435 15.04 19.24 -22.31
CA THR A 435 14.49 20.61 -22.18
C THR A 435 15.58 21.65 -21.88
N GLU A 436 16.72 21.20 -21.32
CA GLU A 436 17.88 22.07 -21.05
C GLU A 436 18.66 22.46 -22.32
N THR A 437 18.58 21.65 -23.38
CA THR A 437 19.39 21.84 -24.59
C THR A 437 18.56 22.18 -25.83
N SER A 438 17.32 21.73 -25.94
CA SER A 438 16.50 21.90 -27.12
C SER A 438 15.85 23.27 -27.19
N LYS A 439 15.90 23.88 -28.38
CA LYS A 439 15.25 25.17 -28.67
C LYS A 439 13.75 25.01 -28.98
N LYS A 440 13.36 23.84 -29.50
CA LYS A 440 11.98 23.44 -29.78
C LYS A 440 11.76 22.02 -29.33
N PHE A 441 10.69 21.77 -28.62
CA PHE A 441 10.29 20.43 -28.17
C PHE A 441 8.80 20.37 -27.90
N SER A 442 8.27 19.16 -27.83
CA SER A 442 6.88 18.92 -27.45
C SER A 442 6.81 18.25 -26.07
N VAL A 443 5.81 18.64 -25.28
CA VAL A 443 5.47 18.08 -23.98
C VAL A 443 4.15 17.32 -24.12
N ASN A 444 4.18 16.01 -23.96
CA ASN A 444 2.97 15.19 -23.95
C ASN A 444 2.62 14.85 -22.50
N VAL A 445 1.39 15.19 -22.09
CA VAL A 445 0.87 15.01 -20.74
C VAL A 445 -0.25 14.00 -20.78
N TYR A 446 -0.01 12.80 -20.26
CA TYR A 446 -0.99 11.75 -20.13
C TYR A 446 -1.67 11.78 -18.76
N ASN A 447 -2.98 11.79 -18.74
CA ASN A 447 -3.82 11.80 -17.54
C ASN A 447 -4.40 10.39 -17.28
N PRO A 448 -4.01 9.69 -16.18
CA PRO A 448 -4.53 8.38 -15.85
C PRO A 448 -5.93 8.42 -15.18
N LEU A 449 -6.42 9.61 -14.82
CA LEU A 449 -7.72 9.76 -14.15
C LEU A 449 -8.87 9.81 -15.15
N ALA A 450 -10.03 9.30 -14.75
CA ALA A 450 -11.25 9.31 -15.56
C ALA A 450 -12.01 10.65 -15.53
N ARG A 451 -11.33 11.74 -15.20
CA ARG A 451 -11.82 13.13 -15.22
C ARG A 451 -10.72 14.05 -15.78
N PRO A 452 -11.09 15.20 -16.33
CA PRO A 452 -10.10 16.18 -16.75
C PRO A 452 -9.21 16.63 -15.57
N VAL A 453 -7.94 16.84 -15.84
CA VAL A 453 -6.97 17.32 -14.86
C VAL A 453 -6.32 18.61 -15.34
N SER A 454 -6.24 19.58 -14.44
CA SER A 454 -5.42 20.78 -14.60
C SER A 454 -4.14 20.60 -13.78
N TRP A 455 -2.98 20.65 -14.42
CA TRP A 455 -1.70 20.31 -13.78
C TRP A 455 -0.63 21.36 -14.05
N PRO A 456 0.09 21.84 -13.04
CA PRO A 456 1.21 22.73 -13.24
C PRO A 456 2.43 21.96 -13.74
N VAL A 457 2.98 22.37 -14.87
CA VAL A 457 4.21 21.82 -15.43
C VAL A 457 5.37 22.77 -15.14
N ARG A 458 6.50 22.19 -14.71
CA ARG A 458 7.70 22.90 -14.30
C ARG A 458 8.91 22.22 -14.95
N LEU A 459 9.57 22.88 -15.90
CA LEU A 459 10.63 22.28 -16.72
C LEU A 459 11.94 23.04 -16.58
N PRO A 460 13.07 22.34 -16.36
CA PRO A 460 14.39 22.96 -16.40
C PRO A 460 14.70 23.45 -17.82
N VAL A 461 15.11 24.70 -17.93
CA VAL A 461 15.46 25.35 -19.22
C VAL A 461 16.62 26.35 -19.07
N ASN A 462 17.31 26.66 -20.18
CA ASN A 462 18.38 27.66 -20.19
C ASN A 462 17.96 29.01 -20.83
N GLY A 463 16.85 29.01 -21.58
CA GLY A 463 16.32 30.25 -22.16
C GLY A 463 15.61 31.13 -21.14
N THR A 464 15.37 32.38 -21.54
CA THR A 464 14.71 33.40 -20.74
C THR A 464 13.25 33.66 -21.15
N ALA A 465 12.83 33.17 -22.33
CA ALA A 465 11.47 33.31 -22.82
C ALA A 465 11.07 32.18 -23.77
N TYR A 466 9.85 31.72 -23.67
CA TYR A 466 9.31 30.65 -24.50
C TYR A 466 7.91 30.98 -24.96
N SER A 467 7.52 30.52 -26.14
CA SER A 467 6.14 30.43 -26.58
C SER A 467 5.63 29.01 -26.42
N ILE A 468 4.41 28.87 -25.89
CA ILE A 468 3.75 27.56 -25.72
C ILE A 468 2.39 27.61 -26.43
N SER A 469 2.08 26.56 -27.17
CA SER A 469 0.75 26.36 -27.76
C SER A 469 0.18 24.99 -27.35
N ASP A 470 -1.12 24.94 -27.09
CA ASP A 470 -1.86 23.71 -26.80
C ASP A 470 -2.15 22.89 -28.08
N ALA A 471 -2.87 21.80 -27.95
CA ALA A 471 -3.26 20.90 -29.05
C ALA A 471 -4.08 21.57 -30.16
N ASN A 472 -4.73 22.69 -29.87
CA ASN A 472 -5.54 23.49 -30.81
C ASN A 472 -4.78 24.66 -31.40
N GLY A 473 -3.48 24.79 -31.07
CA GLY A 473 -2.66 25.93 -31.49
C GLY A 473 -2.89 27.22 -30.70
N LYS A 474 -3.68 27.18 -29.62
CA LYS A 474 -3.94 28.33 -28.75
C LYS A 474 -2.72 28.60 -27.87
N ALA A 475 -2.32 29.86 -27.76
CA ALA A 475 -1.26 30.26 -26.86
C ALA A 475 -1.61 29.98 -25.39
N VAL A 476 -0.64 29.42 -24.67
CA VAL A 476 -0.72 29.12 -23.23
C VAL A 476 0.17 30.10 -22.48
N ASP A 477 -0.40 30.70 -21.42
CA ASP A 477 0.38 31.59 -20.56
C ASP A 477 1.52 30.80 -19.87
N SER A 478 2.70 31.38 -19.91
CA SER A 478 3.89 30.72 -19.38
C SER A 478 4.85 31.75 -18.77
N GLN A 479 5.59 31.32 -17.79
CA GLN A 479 6.57 32.13 -17.09
C GLN A 479 7.90 31.40 -16.97
N VAL A 480 8.99 32.16 -17.01
CA VAL A 480 10.33 31.64 -16.75
C VAL A 480 10.80 32.22 -15.42
N VAL A 481 11.21 31.37 -14.52
CA VAL A 481 11.69 31.76 -13.19
C VAL A 481 13.08 31.16 -12.96
N PRO A 482 13.96 31.81 -12.17
CA PRO A 482 15.26 31.23 -11.86
C PRO A 482 15.11 29.99 -10.97
N VAL A 483 15.94 28.97 -11.21
CA VAL A 483 16.03 27.78 -10.33
C VAL A 483 16.36 28.24 -8.92
N SER A 484 15.67 27.68 -7.92
CA SER A 484 15.95 28.03 -6.52
C SER A 484 17.33 27.56 -6.09
N GLN A 485 17.96 28.26 -5.16
CA GLN A 485 19.26 27.88 -4.60
C GLN A 485 19.18 26.47 -3.96
N ALA A 486 18.06 26.14 -3.29
CA ALA A 486 17.84 24.82 -2.72
C ALA A 486 17.81 23.72 -3.80
N THR A 487 17.10 23.95 -4.91
CA THR A 487 17.07 23.02 -6.05
C THR A 487 18.45 22.87 -6.71
N ALA A 488 19.18 23.96 -6.90
CA ALA A 488 20.54 23.90 -7.44
C ALA A 488 21.49 23.09 -6.52
N ALA A 489 21.37 23.24 -5.22
CA ALA A 489 22.20 22.52 -4.24
C ALA A 489 21.95 20.99 -4.27
N VAL A 490 20.69 20.54 -4.40
CA VAL A 490 20.36 19.10 -4.43
C VAL A 490 20.73 18.41 -5.74
N ARG A 491 20.99 19.14 -6.81
CA ARG A 491 21.43 18.57 -8.09
C ARG A 491 22.82 17.96 -8.03
N ARG A 492 23.72 18.46 -7.21
CA ARG A 492 25.12 17.99 -7.08
C ARG A 492 25.82 17.86 -8.43
N GLY A 493 25.71 18.89 -9.27
CA GLY A 493 26.32 18.92 -10.60
C GLY A 493 25.57 18.19 -11.70
N ARG A 494 24.38 17.67 -11.44
CA ARG A 494 23.46 17.15 -12.45
C ARG A 494 22.64 18.29 -13.03
N GLY A 495 22.47 18.32 -14.35
CA GLY A 495 21.74 19.37 -15.05
C GLY A 495 22.41 20.73 -15.03
N TYR A 496 22.14 21.52 -16.06
CA TYR A 496 22.75 22.81 -16.29
C TYR A 496 21.73 23.95 -16.37
N ALA A 497 20.43 23.63 -16.20
CA ALA A 497 19.40 24.64 -16.27
C ALA A 497 19.57 25.69 -15.17
N VAL A 498 19.51 26.94 -15.56
CA VAL A 498 19.54 28.10 -14.66
C VAL A 498 18.13 28.63 -14.38
N ASN A 499 17.16 28.24 -15.22
CA ASN A 499 15.77 28.66 -15.16
C ASN A 499 14.81 27.45 -15.15
N GLU A 500 13.57 27.69 -14.77
CA GLU A 500 12.42 26.79 -14.90
C GLU A 500 11.34 27.48 -15.72
N LEU A 501 10.82 26.78 -16.72
CA LEU A 501 9.64 27.19 -17.48
C LEU A 501 8.39 26.64 -16.80
N LEU A 502 7.45 27.51 -16.50
CA LEU A 502 6.19 27.21 -15.81
C LEU A 502 5.00 27.48 -16.70
N PHE A 503 4.07 26.57 -16.77
CA PHE A 503 2.78 26.73 -17.44
C PHE A 503 1.76 25.71 -16.93
N GLN A 504 0.48 26.03 -17.14
CA GLN A 504 -0.62 25.15 -16.76
C GLN A 504 -1.04 24.30 -17.96
N VAL A 505 -1.22 23.00 -17.73
CA VAL A 505 -1.72 22.07 -18.75
C VAL A 505 -3.10 21.55 -18.39
N GLN A 506 -3.89 21.22 -19.41
CA GLN A 506 -5.18 20.51 -19.29
C GLN A 506 -5.01 19.18 -20.01
N ALA A 507 -5.42 18.09 -19.34
CA ALA A 507 -5.38 16.77 -19.95
C ALA A 507 -6.75 16.08 -19.82
N PRO A 508 -7.30 15.52 -20.91
CA PRO A 508 -8.62 14.86 -20.92
C PRO A 508 -8.62 13.53 -20.15
N PRO A 509 -9.81 13.00 -19.79
CA PRO A 509 -9.92 11.77 -19.02
C PRO A 509 -9.33 10.57 -19.76
N LEU A 510 -8.52 9.75 -19.05
CA LEU A 510 -7.80 8.59 -19.62
C LEU A 510 -7.19 8.92 -20.99
N GLY A 511 -6.55 10.08 -21.09
CA GLY A 511 -6.12 10.64 -22.35
C GLY A 511 -4.88 11.49 -22.24
N TYR A 512 -4.50 12.12 -23.33
CA TYR A 512 -3.35 13.00 -23.34
C TYR A 512 -3.63 14.30 -24.12
N SER A 513 -2.86 15.32 -23.78
CA SER A 513 -2.70 16.56 -24.55
C SER A 513 -1.23 16.83 -24.79
N THR A 514 -0.90 17.35 -25.96
CA THR A 514 0.46 17.69 -26.36
C THR A 514 0.62 19.20 -26.52
N TYR A 515 1.67 19.72 -25.94
CA TYR A 515 2.03 21.14 -25.96
C TYR A 515 3.31 21.34 -26.73
N SER A 516 3.31 22.31 -27.66
CA SER A 516 4.51 22.69 -28.41
C SER A 516 5.23 23.85 -27.71
N VAL A 517 6.51 23.72 -27.47
CA VAL A 517 7.36 24.69 -26.77
C VAL A 517 8.46 25.17 -27.68
N SER A 518 8.63 26.49 -27.83
CA SER A 518 9.66 27.08 -28.63
C SER A 518 10.35 28.24 -27.89
N LEU A 519 11.69 28.21 -27.93
CA LEU A 519 12.55 29.30 -27.40
C LEU A 519 12.36 30.58 -28.23
N LEU A 520 12.14 31.71 -27.58
CA LEU A 520 12.06 33.02 -28.17
C LEU A 520 13.41 33.73 -28.09
N GLN A 521 13.75 34.50 -29.15
CA GLN A 521 15.04 35.25 -29.22
C GLN A 521 15.03 36.48 -28.30
N ASN A 522 13.85 37.08 -28.08
CA ASN A 522 13.65 38.26 -27.21
C ASN A 522 12.40 38.03 -26.37
N GLY A 523 12.55 38.06 -25.06
CA GLY A 523 11.47 37.87 -24.09
C GLY A 523 11.18 39.17 -23.30
N PRO A 524 9.98 39.28 -22.70
CA PRO A 524 9.72 40.36 -21.75
C PRO A 524 10.63 40.26 -20.52
N PRO A 525 10.91 41.36 -19.82
CA PRO A 525 11.77 41.36 -18.65
C PRO A 525 11.17 40.48 -17.52
N SER A 526 12.10 39.97 -16.69
CA SER A 526 11.78 39.09 -15.56
C SER A 526 10.71 39.68 -14.60
N PRO A 527 9.94 38.83 -13.92
CA PRO A 527 8.81 39.24 -13.11
C PRO A 527 9.17 40.17 -11.95
N HIS A 528 8.27 41.13 -11.62
CA HIS A 528 8.36 41.99 -10.45
C HIS A 528 7.97 41.22 -9.18
N PHE A 529 8.62 41.52 -8.04
CA PHE A 529 8.36 40.91 -6.74
C PHE A 529 7.19 41.61 -6.03
N VAL A 530 6.21 40.88 -5.53
CA VAL A 530 5.09 41.36 -4.71
C VAL A 530 4.82 40.39 -3.55
N THR A 531 4.21 40.90 -2.46
CA THR A 531 4.06 40.19 -1.16
C THR A 531 2.79 39.36 -1.09
N LEU A 532 2.91 38.07 -0.75
CA LEU A 532 1.83 37.15 -0.42
C LEU A 532 1.22 37.51 0.97
N ARG A 533 0.08 38.18 1.03
CA ARG A 533 -0.50 38.60 2.33
C ARG A 533 -1.75 37.83 2.79
N ASP A 534 -2.59 37.34 1.89
CA ASP A 534 -3.96 36.97 2.26
C ASP A 534 -4.20 35.51 2.60
N PHE A 535 -3.47 34.54 2.02
CA PHE A 535 -3.65 33.11 2.32
C PHE A 535 -2.96 32.67 3.62
N LEU A 536 -1.85 33.31 3.97
CA LEU A 536 -1.08 33.00 5.19
C LEU A 536 -1.65 33.65 6.47
N SER A 537 -2.67 34.49 6.37
CA SER A 537 -3.24 35.21 7.53
C SER A 537 -3.94 34.29 8.55
N SER A 538 -4.37 33.07 8.12
CA SER A 538 -5.03 32.08 8.97
C SER A 538 -4.08 30.98 9.49
N LEU A 539 -2.86 30.88 8.94
CA LEU A 539 -1.81 30.00 9.44
C LEU A 539 -0.86 30.83 10.32
N LEU A 540 -0.79 30.46 11.61
CA LEU A 540 0.07 31.13 12.58
C LEU A 540 1.55 30.82 12.38
N CYS A 541 1.86 29.57 11.96
CA CYS A 541 3.21 29.13 11.65
C CYS A 541 3.20 27.92 10.70
N VAL A 542 4.18 27.91 9.79
CA VAL A 542 4.65 26.70 9.09
C VAL A 542 6.10 26.52 9.48
N CYS A 543 6.34 25.66 10.45
CA CYS A 543 7.63 25.53 11.13
C CYS A 543 8.25 24.17 10.87
N PHE A 544 9.60 24.10 10.93
CA PHE A 544 10.37 22.86 10.91
C PHE A 544 11.01 22.61 12.27
N PRO A 545 10.30 22.00 13.22
CA PRO A 545 10.93 21.45 14.41
C PRO A 545 11.51 20.06 14.13
N ARG A 546 12.27 19.54 15.11
CA ARG A 546 12.74 18.17 15.13
C ARG A 546 12.63 17.59 16.52
N TYR A 547 12.39 16.32 16.61
CA TYR A 547 12.64 15.55 17.81
C TYR A 547 14.07 15.02 17.79
N ASN A 548 14.74 14.99 18.93
CA ASN A 548 15.91 14.19 19.10
C ASN A 548 15.45 12.78 19.46
N ALA A 549 16.05 11.81 18.81
CA ALA A 549 15.76 10.40 19.06
C ALA A 549 16.31 9.96 20.42
N SER A 550 15.61 9.10 21.13
CA SER A 550 16.13 8.40 22.31
C SER A 550 17.28 7.47 21.89
N ASP A 551 18.32 7.46 22.69
CA ASP A 551 19.49 6.58 22.58
C ASP A 551 19.42 5.37 23.52
N GLY A 552 18.32 5.25 24.28
CA GLY A 552 18.13 4.18 25.26
C GLY A 552 18.74 4.45 26.63
N ASN A 553 19.32 5.62 26.86
CA ASN A 553 20.05 5.96 28.12
C ASN A 553 19.12 6.55 29.18
N ASN A 554 17.86 6.20 29.25
CA ASN A 554 16.98 6.67 30.32
C ASN A 554 16.73 5.59 31.38
N SER A 555 16.35 6.01 32.59
CA SER A 555 16.24 5.15 33.75
C SER A 555 15.06 4.17 33.72
N GLU A 556 14.10 4.38 32.84
CA GLU A 556 12.85 3.59 32.79
C GLU A 556 12.88 2.49 31.74
N SER A 557 13.64 2.68 30.66
CA SER A 557 13.72 1.77 29.54
C SER A 557 14.98 2.04 28.72
N ILE A 558 15.57 1.01 28.18
CA ILE A 558 16.72 1.10 27.28
C ILE A 558 16.31 1.18 25.80
N GLN A 559 15.01 1.43 25.51
CA GLN A 559 14.49 1.47 24.15
C GLN A 559 15.01 2.68 23.38
N MET A 560 15.54 2.43 22.19
CA MET A 560 15.99 3.44 21.22
C MET A 560 14.92 3.72 20.18
N SER A 561 15.00 4.88 19.54
CA SER A 561 14.33 5.16 18.28
C SER A 561 15.09 4.47 17.13
N GLY A 562 14.39 3.73 16.30
CA GLY A 562 14.95 3.00 15.15
C GLY A 562 14.00 2.93 13.97
N ALA A 563 14.20 1.96 13.09
CA ALA A 563 13.39 1.85 11.87
C ALA A 563 11.89 1.68 12.18
N TYR A 564 11.56 0.92 13.22
CA TYR A 564 10.19 0.62 13.66
C TYR A 564 9.70 1.65 14.67
N ILE A 565 10.50 1.90 15.71
CA ILE A 565 10.11 2.67 16.90
C ILE A 565 10.32 4.16 16.68
N PHE A 566 9.35 4.95 17.10
CA PHE A 566 9.51 6.38 17.34
C PHE A 566 9.49 6.63 18.85
N ARG A 567 10.61 7.05 19.39
CA ARG A 567 10.73 7.42 20.78
C ARG A 567 11.58 8.69 20.92
N PRO A 568 10.95 9.88 20.98
CA PRO A 568 11.67 11.11 21.20
C PRO A 568 12.20 11.18 22.64
N ASN A 569 13.39 11.73 22.83
CA ASN A 569 13.98 11.89 24.16
C ASN A 569 13.32 12.98 25.02
N THR A 570 12.47 13.80 24.40
CA THR A 570 11.67 14.84 25.08
C THR A 570 10.32 14.99 24.42
N SER A 571 9.32 15.43 25.16
CA SER A 571 7.98 15.74 24.66
C SER A 571 7.87 17.07 23.91
N THR A 572 8.92 17.89 23.92
CA THR A 572 8.95 19.19 23.23
C THR A 572 9.94 19.15 22.08
N PRO A 573 9.52 19.39 20.85
CA PRO A 573 10.43 19.37 19.70
C PRO A 573 11.34 20.61 19.70
N PHE A 574 12.55 20.44 19.23
CA PHE A 574 13.56 21.49 19.07
C PHE A 574 13.33 22.24 17.77
N ILE A 575 13.27 23.57 17.82
CA ILE A 575 13.16 24.42 16.62
C ILE A 575 14.50 24.44 15.90
N ILE A 576 14.50 24.06 14.60
CA ILE A 576 15.70 24.10 13.76
C ILE A 576 16.20 25.54 13.54
N SER A 577 15.26 26.46 13.27
CA SER A 577 15.54 27.89 13.21
C SER A 577 14.28 28.69 13.56
N LYS A 578 14.46 29.79 14.29
CA LYS A 578 13.37 30.73 14.63
C LYS A 578 13.01 31.65 13.46
N THR A 579 13.84 31.74 12.45
CA THR A 579 13.68 32.59 11.28
C THR A 579 14.11 31.86 10.03
N ALA A 580 13.54 32.24 8.89
CA ALA A 580 13.99 31.77 7.57
C ALA A 580 14.49 32.95 6.74
N LYS A 581 15.55 32.73 5.98
CA LYS A 581 15.88 33.61 4.87
C LYS A 581 14.82 33.40 3.81
N THR A 582 14.20 34.46 3.32
CA THR A 582 13.10 34.39 2.37
C THR A 582 13.40 35.13 1.07
N GLU A 583 12.91 34.56 -0.01
CA GLU A 583 12.86 35.19 -1.35
C GLU A 583 11.44 35.01 -1.87
N THR A 584 10.82 36.05 -2.39
CA THR A 584 9.46 36.03 -2.93
C THR A 584 9.46 36.29 -4.42
N LEU A 585 8.64 35.54 -5.13
CA LEU A 585 8.44 35.66 -6.56
C LEU A 585 6.95 35.62 -6.87
N GLN A 586 6.48 36.48 -7.76
CA GLN A 586 5.09 36.51 -8.22
C GLN A 586 5.02 36.80 -9.71
N ASN A 587 4.18 36.03 -10.41
CA ASN A 587 3.85 36.23 -11.81
C ASN A 587 2.42 35.75 -12.10
N SER A 588 1.98 35.75 -13.37
CA SER A 588 0.63 35.36 -13.77
C SER A 588 0.31 33.87 -13.53
N VAL A 589 1.32 33.00 -13.37
CA VAL A 589 1.16 31.53 -13.22
C VAL A 589 1.28 31.09 -11.77
N VAL A 590 2.20 31.68 -10.99
CA VAL A 590 2.51 31.25 -9.64
C VAL A 590 2.94 32.40 -8.74
N GLN A 591 2.54 32.31 -7.47
CA GLN A 591 3.14 33.06 -6.36
C GLN A 591 4.01 32.09 -5.55
N GLU A 592 5.25 32.47 -5.26
CA GLU A 592 6.24 31.59 -4.65
C GLU A 592 7.01 32.32 -3.54
N VAL A 593 7.12 31.68 -2.37
CA VAL A 593 8.01 32.10 -1.28
C VAL A 593 9.01 30.99 -1.01
N ARG A 594 10.26 31.28 -1.25
CA ARG A 594 11.39 30.38 -0.98
C ARG A 594 11.93 30.67 0.39
N GLN A 595 12.12 29.64 1.20
CA GLN A 595 12.50 29.72 2.61
C GLN A 595 13.69 28.82 2.91
N TRP A 596 14.73 29.37 3.52
CA TRP A 596 15.88 28.60 4.02
C TRP A 596 15.94 28.74 5.53
N PHE A 597 15.73 27.62 6.23
CA PHE A 597 15.76 27.54 7.69
C PHE A 597 17.18 27.19 8.19
N SER A 598 17.89 26.36 7.43
CA SER A 598 19.26 25.94 7.73
C SER A 598 19.96 25.45 6.44
N PRO A 599 21.26 25.10 6.47
CA PRO A 599 21.93 24.51 5.31
C PRO A 599 21.31 23.20 4.81
N TRP A 600 20.53 22.52 5.64
CA TRP A 600 19.94 21.21 5.34
C TRP A 600 18.39 21.18 5.42
N VAL A 601 17.73 22.32 5.67
CA VAL A 601 16.27 22.42 5.63
C VAL A 601 15.85 23.65 4.87
N SER A 602 15.06 23.42 3.83
CA SER A 602 14.46 24.49 3.02
C SER A 602 13.05 24.12 2.59
N GLN A 603 12.26 25.12 2.23
CA GLN A 603 10.91 24.96 1.73
C GLN A 603 10.62 25.97 0.64
N VAL A 604 9.78 25.59 -0.31
CA VAL A 604 9.17 26.53 -1.23
C VAL A 604 7.65 26.45 -1.06
N VAL A 605 7.05 27.58 -0.71
CA VAL A 605 5.60 27.74 -0.62
C VAL A 605 5.12 28.25 -1.98
N ARG A 606 4.18 27.55 -2.63
CA ARG A 606 3.65 27.90 -3.95
C ARG A 606 2.15 27.96 -3.97
N LEU A 607 1.61 28.99 -4.59
CA LEU A 607 0.21 29.08 -4.94
C LEU A 607 0.12 29.30 -6.47
N TYR A 608 -0.35 28.30 -7.19
CA TYR A 608 -0.63 28.40 -8.62
C TYR A 608 -1.98 29.09 -8.85
N THR A 609 -2.11 29.86 -9.91
CA THR A 609 -3.26 30.73 -10.17
C THR A 609 -4.60 29.98 -10.16
N ASP A 610 -4.66 28.76 -10.68
CA ASP A 610 -5.88 27.93 -10.74
C ASP A 610 -5.93 26.85 -9.64
N SER A 611 -5.03 26.89 -8.66
CA SER A 611 -4.98 25.89 -7.60
C SER A 611 -5.92 26.21 -6.44
N ARG A 612 -6.57 25.19 -5.90
CA ARG A 612 -7.35 25.25 -4.65
C ARG A 612 -6.54 24.88 -3.42
N ALA A 613 -5.24 24.61 -3.59
CA ALA A 613 -4.35 24.18 -2.53
C ALA A 613 -3.01 24.91 -2.60
N LEU A 614 -2.47 25.23 -1.44
CA LEU A 614 -1.12 25.75 -1.28
C LEU A 614 -0.13 24.57 -1.26
N GLU A 615 0.85 24.59 -2.15
CA GLU A 615 1.92 23.61 -2.19
C GLU A 615 3.07 24.02 -1.26
N LEU A 616 3.48 23.11 -0.37
CA LEU A 616 4.70 23.19 0.42
C LEU A 616 5.68 22.16 -0.11
N GLU A 617 6.62 22.54 -0.96
CA GLU A 617 7.72 21.69 -1.38
C GLU A 617 8.85 21.80 -0.35
N TRP A 618 9.02 20.74 0.44
CA TRP A 618 10.06 20.68 1.46
C TRP A 618 11.28 19.89 0.96
N THR A 619 12.46 20.27 1.47
CA THR A 619 13.72 19.58 1.24
C THR A 619 14.44 19.46 2.57
N VAL A 620 14.75 18.21 2.98
CA VAL A 620 15.41 17.89 4.25
C VAL A 620 16.60 16.98 3.99
N GLY A 621 17.74 17.35 4.50
CA GLY A 621 18.97 16.58 4.43
C GLY A 621 20.13 17.32 3.75
N PRO A 622 21.36 16.78 3.93
CA PRO A 622 21.74 15.69 4.82
C PRO A 622 21.52 16.08 6.30
N VAL A 623 20.77 15.28 7.04
CA VAL A 623 20.52 15.54 8.44
C VAL A 623 21.83 15.38 9.22
N PRO A 624 22.33 16.43 9.94
CA PRO A 624 23.60 16.34 10.65
C PRO A 624 23.49 15.42 11.87
N ILE A 625 24.47 14.54 12.05
CA ILE A 625 24.58 13.60 13.17
C ILE A 625 25.92 13.70 13.90
N GLY A 626 26.75 14.70 13.60
CA GLY A 626 28.04 14.91 14.23
C GLY A 626 27.98 15.40 15.69
N ASP A 627 26.80 15.57 16.21
CA ASP A 627 26.48 15.83 17.62
C ASP A 627 26.04 14.58 18.38
N ASP A 628 26.24 13.40 17.78
CA ASP A 628 25.86 12.09 18.31
C ASP A 628 24.36 11.95 18.65
N LEU A 629 23.50 12.71 17.96
CA LEU A 629 22.04 12.66 18.13
C LEU A 629 21.34 12.24 16.83
N GLY A 630 20.51 11.21 16.93
CA GLY A 630 19.50 10.88 15.92
C GLY A 630 18.43 11.98 15.87
N LYS A 631 17.86 12.24 14.68
CA LYS A 631 16.91 13.34 14.49
C LYS A 631 15.74 12.92 13.62
N GLU A 632 14.55 13.36 14.05
CA GLU A 632 13.28 13.10 13.42
C GLU A 632 12.61 14.44 13.10
N VAL A 633 12.65 14.80 11.81
CA VAL A 633 12.28 16.14 11.32
C VAL A 633 10.80 16.16 10.98
N ILE A 634 10.09 17.15 11.51
CA ILE A 634 8.65 17.34 11.27
C ILE A 634 8.37 18.68 10.58
N SER A 635 7.27 18.73 9.85
CA SER A 635 6.59 19.96 9.45
C SER A 635 5.41 20.16 10.39
N ARG A 636 5.35 21.31 11.08
CA ARG A 636 4.26 21.63 11.97
C ARG A 636 3.50 22.84 11.44
N LEU A 637 2.18 22.69 11.41
CA LEU A 637 1.22 23.67 10.92
C LEU A 637 0.34 24.09 12.10
N ASP A 638 0.57 25.30 12.59
CA ASP A 638 -0.21 25.89 13.68
C ASP A 638 -1.30 26.80 13.10
N SER A 639 -2.51 26.69 13.61
CA SER A 639 -3.67 27.49 13.20
C SER A 639 -4.49 27.97 14.42
N SER A 640 -5.48 28.82 14.16
CA SER A 640 -6.44 29.28 15.17
C SER A 640 -7.65 28.34 15.32
N ILE A 641 -7.68 27.19 14.66
CA ILE A 641 -8.77 26.22 14.71
C ILE A 641 -8.83 25.60 16.12
N ASN A 642 -9.98 25.65 16.75
CA ASN A 642 -10.22 24.99 18.03
C ASN A 642 -10.66 23.55 17.77
N SER A 643 -9.71 22.64 17.64
CA SER A 643 -9.97 21.23 17.34
C SER A 643 -10.37 20.40 18.56
N SER A 644 -10.24 20.93 19.79
CA SER A 644 -10.58 20.25 21.05
C SER A 644 -9.90 18.89 21.22
N GLY A 645 -8.65 18.79 20.77
CA GLY A 645 -7.84 17.56 20.78
C GLY A 645 -8.29 16.49 19.78
N VAL A 646 -9.19 16.83 18.86
CA VAL A 646 -9.68 15.93 17.80
C VAL A 646 -8.98 16.24 16.48
N PHE A 647 -8.57 15.19 15.78
CA PHE A 647 -8.01 15.29 14.45
C PHE A 647 -8.43 14.07 13.61
N TYR A 648 -8.11 14.09 12.34
CA TYR A 648 -8.55 13.07 11.41
C TYR A 648 -7.38 12.62 10.55
N THR A 649 -7.23 11.30 10.40
CA THR A 649 -6.24 10.69 9.50
C THR A 649 -6.93 9.67 8.60
N ASP A 650 -6.41 9.49 7.41
CA ASP A 650 -6.93 8.47 6.52
C ASP A 650 -6.42 7.07 6.88
N SER A 651 -7.18 6.07 6.48
CA SER A 651 -6.81 4.65 6.50
C SER A 651 -6.56 4.20 5.06
N ASN A 652 -5.30 3.87 4.75
CA ASN A 652 -4.83 3.41 3.43
C ASN A 652 -5.21 4.34 2.24
N GLY A 653 -5.37 5.64 2.47
CA GLY A 653 -5.73 6.61 1.43
C GLY A 653 -7.23 6.71 1.14
N ARG A 654 -8.09 5.89 1.73
CA ARG A 654 -9.51 5.78 1.38
C ARG A 654 -10.45 6.30 2.44
N GLU A 655 -10.62 5.60 3.54
CA GLU A 655 -11.47 6.00 4.67
C GLU A 655 -10.77 7.07 5.52
N VAL A 656 -11.52 7.95 6.17
CA VAL A 656 -10.98 8.89 7.15
C VAL A 656 -11.56 8.56 8.52
N LEU A 657 -10.67 8.42 9.50
CA LEU A 657 -11.01 8.09 10.88
C LEU A 657 -10.77 9.28 11.80
N GLN A 658 -11.69 9.46 12.73
CA GLN A 658 -11.54 10.43 13.81
C GLN A 658 -10.56 9.91 14.85
N ARG A 659 -9.59 10.73 15.21
CA ARG A 659 -8.62 10.48 16.27
C ARG A 659 -8.81 11.50 17.38
N ARG A 660 -8.45 11.11 18.57
CA ARG A 660 -8.42 12.03 19.73
C ARG A 660 -7.14 11.78 20.52
N LYS A 661 -6.46 12.87 20.85
CA LYS A 661 -5.24 12.81 21.66
C LYS A 661 -5.50 12.09 22.99
N ASP A 662 -4.60 11.19 23.37
CA ASP A 662 -4.62 10.42 24.62
C ASP A 662 -5.93 9.65 24.88
N TYR A 663 -6.63 9.23 23.81
CA TYR A 663 -7.91 8.55 23.90
C TYR A 663 -8.03 7.41 22.88
N ARG A 664 -8.57 6.27 23.34
CA ARG A 664 -8.96 5.15 22.48
C ARG A 664 -10.39 4.74 22.80
N PRO A 665 -11.27 4.60 21.81
CA PRO A 665 -12.70 4.32 22.08
C PRO A 665 -12.97 2.95 22.69
N THR A 666 -12.07 1.99 22.55
CA THR A 666 -12.27 0.59 22.95
C THR A 666 -11.45 0.14 24.16
N TRP A 667 -10.66 1.01 24.76
CA TRP A 667 -9.88 0.72 25.97
C TRP A 667 -9.50 1.97 26.78
N ASN A 668 -9.19 1.78 28.08
CA ASN A 668 -8.62 2.83 28.90
C ASN A 668 -7.13 2.93 28.66
N LEU A 669 -6.72 3.89 27.84
CA LEU A 669 -5.32 4.14 27.53
C LEU A 669 -4.63 4.78 28.73
N ARG A 670 -3.54 4.16 29.21
CA ARG A 670 -2.51 4.82 30.03
C ARG A 670 -1.40 5.27 29.08
N GLN A 671 -1.30 6.56 28.85
CA GLN A 671 -0.32 7.13 27.92
C GLN A 671 1.04 7.23 28.57
N SER A 672 2.01 6.43 28.10
CA SER A 672 3.40 6.45 28.52
C SER A 672 4.28 7.33 27.61
N GLU A 673 3.96 7.37 26.32
CA GLU A 673 4.68 8.14 25.31
C GLU A 673 3.75 9.18 24.65
N PRO A 674 3.69 10.42 25.20
CA PRO A 674 2.68 11.40 24.80
C PRO A 674 2.81 11.91 23.35
N ILE A 675 3.96 11.69 22.71
CA ILE A 675 4.18 12.03 21.30
C ILE A 675 3.96 10.80 20.44
N ALA A 676 4.80 9.77 20.58
CA ALA A 676 4.78 8.56 19.75
C ALA A 676 3.45 7.81 19.82
N GLY A 677 2.84 7.75 21.01
CA GLY A 677 1.52 7.13 21.23
C GLY A 677 0.33 7.93 20.66
N ASN A 678 0.57 9.10 20.08
CA ASN A 678 -0.43 9.91 19.39
C ASN A 678 -0.11 10.12 17.90
N TYR A 679 0.85 9.36 17.36
CA TYR A 679 1.15 9.33 15.93
C TYR A 679 0.34 8.25 15.22
N TYR A 680 -0.17 8.60 14.06
CA TYR A 680 -0.98 7.73 13.20
C TYR A 680 -0.43 7.73 11.79
N PRO A 681 -0.67 6.66 11.00
CA PRO A 681 -0.34 6.69 9.59
C PRO A 681 -1.21 7.71 8.86
N ILE A 682 -0.58 8.47 7.96
CA ILE A 682 -1.20 9.41 7.03
C ILE A 682 -0.76 8.98 5.64
N ASN A 683 -1.67 8.31 4.92
CA ASN A 683 -1.34 7.75 3.61
C ASN A 683 -1.62 8.71 2.45
N SER A 684 -2.59 9.58 2.62
CA SER A 684 -2.95 10.61 1.63
C SER A 684 -3.37 11.93 2.25
N ARG A 685 -3.98 11.94 3.45
CA ARG A 685 -4.48 13.18 4.06
C ARG A 685 -4.70 13.10 5.56
N ALA A 686 -4.55 14.25 6.20
CA ALA A 686 -4.98 14.50 7.58
C ALA A 686 -5.62 15.87 7.69
N TYR A 687 -6.48 16.08 8.69
CA TYR A 687 -7.06 17.39 8.95
C TYR A 687 -7.47 17.62 10.40
N ILE A 688 -7.53 18.88 10.76
CA ILE A 688 -8.19 19.39 11.96
C ILE A 688 -9.32 20.33 11.54
N LYS A 689 -10.36 20.44 12.34
CA LYS A 689 -11.50 21.31 12.07
C LYS A 689 -12.21 21.75 13.33
N ASP A 690 -12.90 22.88 13.21
CA ASP A 690 -13.96 23.33 14.11
C ASP A 690 -15.27 23.53 13.32
N ASP A 691 -16.20 24.32 13.84
CA ASP A 691 -17.49 24.58 13.19
C ASP A 691 -17.38 25.47 11.93
N LYS A 692 -16.29 26.22 11.77
CA LYS A 692 -16.09 27.21 10.71
C LYS A 692 -15.11 26.75 9.66
N ASP A 693 -13.96 26.24 10.10
CA ASP A 693 -12.80 26.01 9.27
C ASP A 693 -12.27 24.59 9.41
N GLN A 694 -11.81 24.05 8.31
CA GLN A 694 -11.06 22.79 8.22
C GLN A 694 -9.72 23.06 7.52
N LEU A 695 -8.63 22.80 8.24
CA LEU A 695 -7.28 22.76 7.67
C LEU A 695 -6.95 21.32 7.29
N THR A 696 -6.83 21.07 5.99
CA THR A 696 -6.48 19.74 5.45
C THR A 696 -5.08 19.77 4.86
N VAL A 697 -4.31 18.72 5.14
CA VAL A 697 -3.01 18.44 4.54
C VAL A 697 -3.14 17.18 3.70
N VAL A 698 -2.76 17.25 2.42
CA VAL A 698 -2.62 16.09 1.52
C VAL A 698 -1.14 15.80 1.35
N THR A 699 -0.74 14.53 1.55
CA THR A 699 0.65 14.08 1.48
C THR A 699 0.94 13.38 0.15
N ASP A 700 2.18 13.47 -0.32
CA ASP A 700 2.60 12.80 -1.57
C ASP A 700 3.12 11.38 -1.36
N ARG A 701 3.19 10.93 -0.12
CA ARG A 701 3.62 9.59 0.32
C ARG A 701 3.03 9.29 1.69
N SER A 702 3.14 8.05 2.15
CA SER A 702 2.80 7.71 3.53
C SER A 702 3.81 8.32 4.50
N GLN A 703 3.30 8.89 5.58
CA GLN A 703 4.04 9.58 6.63
C GLN A 703 3.36 9.34 7.97
N GLY A 704 4.09 9.50 9.07
CA GLY A 704 3.52 9.57 10.40
C GLY A 704 3.15 10.99 10.77
N GLY A 705 2.12 11.16 11.59
CA GLY A 705 1.76 12.48 12.11
C GLY A 705 0.64 12.44 13.13
N GLY A 706 0.34 13.59 13.69
CA GLY A 706 -0.71 13.76 14.70
C GLY A 706 -1.03 15.20 15.00
N SER A 707 -1.90 15.41 15.98
CA SER A 707 -2.23 16.72 16.54
C SER A 707 -1.87 16.72 18.03
N ILE A 708 -0.63 17.05 18.32
CA ILE A 708 -0.08 17.01 19.68
C ILE A 708 -0.55 18.23 20.48
N GLN A 709 -0.69 19.38 19.81
CA GLN A 709 -1.23 20.61 20.39
C GLN A 709 -2.55 20.94 19.69
N ASP A 710 -3.49 21.52 20.44
CA ASP A 710 -4.77 21.93 19.86
C ASP A 710 -4.55 22.96 18.76
N GLY A 711 -5.31 22.86 17.67
CA GLY A 711 -5.17 23.73 16.49
C GLY A 711 -3.92 23.48 15.66
N SER A 712 -3.15 22.42 15.95
CA SER A 712 -1.89 22.10 15.27
C SER A 712 -1.92 20.73 14.63
N LEU A 713 -1.33 20.61 13.45
CA LEU A 713 -0.99 19.33 12.80
C LEU A 713 0.52 19.25 12.62
N GLU A 714 1.09 18.12 12.97
CA GLU A 714 2.49 17.82 12.63
C GLU A 714 2.61 16.55 11.80
N ILE A 715 3.51 16.60 10.82
CA ILE A 715 3.79 15.51 9.87
C ILE A 715 5.29 15.26 9.87
N MET A 716 5.70 14.03 10.13
CA MET A 716 7.11 13.64 10.10
C MET A 716 7.56 13.47 8.65
N LEU A 717 8.66 14.12 8.30
CA LEU A 717 9.16 14.22 6.92
C LEU A 717 10.33 13.29 6.64
N HIS A 718 11.28 13.23 7.57
CA HIS A 718 12.51 12.46 7.42
C HIS A 718 13.10 12.11 8.77
N ARG A 719 13.74 10.94 8.86
CA ARG A 719 14.39 10.40 10.05
C ARG A 719 15.81 9.98 9.71
N ARG A 720 16.76 10.31 10.58
CA ARG A 720 18.12 9.79 10.54
C ARG A 720 18.57 9.44 11.95
N LEU A 721 18.87 8.17 12.17
CA LEU A 721 19.06 7.58 13.50
C LEU A 721 20.42 6.93 13.62
N LEU A 722 20.90 6.75 14.86
CA LEU A 722 22.22 6.22 15.15
C LEU A 722 22.20 4.81 15.74
N TYR A 723 21.04 4.38 16.22
CA TYR A 723 20.87 3.10 16.91
C TYR A 723 19.82 2.23 16.23
N ASP A 724 19.96 0.93 16.42
CA ASP A 724 18.93 -0.07 16.12
C ASP A 724 17.93 -0.13 17.28
N ASP A 725 16.65 -0.30 16.98
CA ASP A 725 15.58 -0.38 17.98
C ASP A 725 15.33 -1.79 18.54
N VAL A 726 16.18 -2.75 18.18
CA VAL A 726 16.10 -4.15 18.65
C VAL A 726 14.77 -4.82 18.29
N ARG A 727 14.28 -4.55 17.09
CA ARG A 727 13.09 -5.20 16.50
C ARG A 727 13.45 -6.12 15.32
N GLY A 728 14.71 -6.56 15.29
CA GLY A 728 15.19 -7.61 14.40
C GLY A 728 15.99 -7.12 13.21
N VAL A 729 15.83 -5.86 12.73
CA VAL A 729 16.57 -5.39 11.55
C VAL A 729 18.08 -5.32 11.77
N GLY A 730 18.52 -5.05 12.99
CA GLY A 730 19.93 -5.10 13.41
C GLY A 730 20.82 -4.06 12.71
N GLU A 731 20.26 -2.91 12.32
CA GLU A 731 21.01 -1.76 11.81
C GLU A 731 20.26 -0.44 12.06
N PRO A 732 20.97 0.68 12.29
CA PRO A 732 20.33 1.98 12.46
C PRO A 732 19.73 2.48 11.14
N LEU A 733 18.64 3.24 11.22
CA LEU A 733 18.07 3.94 10.08
C LEU A 733 18.94 5.15 9.69
N ASN A 734 20.03 4.90 8.98
CA ASN A 734 21.03 5.91 8.57
C ASN A 734 21.28 5.85 7.07
N GLU A 735 20.29 6.27 6.29
CA GLU A 735 20.34 6.19 4.83
C GLU A 735 21.40 7.13 4.23
N THR A 736 22.15 6.61 3.28
CA THR A 736 23.12 7.33 2.44
C THR A 736 22.94 6.93 0.98
N SER A 737 23.59 7.64 0.08
CA SER A 737 23.69 7.26 -1.33
C SER A 737 25.03 7.70 -1.90
N ASP A 738 25.39 7.20 -3.08
CA ASP A 738 26.62 7.61 -3.79
C ASP A 738 26.71 9.14 -4.01
N ILE A 739 25.55 9.80 -4.12
CA ILE A 739 25.44 11.24 -4.33
C ILE A 739 25.47 12.01 -3.01
N TYR A 740 24.99 11.38 -1.95
CA TYR A 740 24.87 11.93 -0.61
C TYR A 740 25.49 10.96 0.41
N PRO A 741 26.81 10.76 0.37
CA PRO A 741 27.49 9.87 1.31
C PRO A 741 27.42 10.38 2.76
N GLU A 742 27.22 11.70 2.93
CA GLU A 742 27.04 12.33 4.24
C GLU A 742 25.63 12.19 4.83
N GLY A 743 24.71 11.57 4.10
CA GLY A 743 23.32 11.34 4.51
C GLY A 743 22.32 11.69 3.41
N LEU A 744 21.25 10.92 3.31
CA LEU A 744 20.26 11.09 2.26
C LEU A 744 19.56 12.46 2.33
N VAL A 745 19.34 13.07 1.16
CA VAL A 745 18.49 14.27 1.00
C VAL A 745 17.15 13.83 0.46
N VAL A 746 16.09 14.20 1.13
CA VAL A 746 14.72 13.88 0.73
C VAL A 746 13.96 15.15 0.39
N ARG A 747 13.21 15.11 -0.71
CA ARG A 747 12.29 16.16 -1.14
C ARG A 747 10.89 15.59 -1.27
N GLY A 748 9.90 16.36 -0.86
CA GLY A 748 8.50 16.01 -0.97
C GLY A 748 7.58 17.22 -0.98
N ARG A 749 6.28 16.95 -1.05
CA ARG A 749 5.25 18.00 -1.09
C ARG A 749 4.15 17.71 -0.08
N LEU A 750 3.69 18.76 0.57
CA LEU A 750 2.44 18.82 1.32
C LEU A 750 1.53 19.83 0.63
N LEU A 751 0.27 19.46 0.43
CA LEU A 751 -0.72 20.35 -0.20
C LEU A 751 -1.75 20.75 0.87
N LEU A 752 -1.85 22.04 1.14
CA LEU A 752 -2.72 22.58 2.17
C LEU A 752 -3.98 23.18 1.57
N SER A 753 -5.13 22.85 2.12
CA SER A 753 -6.38 23.57 1.84
C SER A 753 -7.05 24.00 3.15
N LEU A 754 -7.60 25.21 3.14
CA LEU A 754 -8.42 25.76 4.20
C LEU A 754 -9.81 26.01 3.62
N SER A 755 -10.83 25.40 4.19
CA SER A 755 -12.19 25.42 3.64
C SER A 755 -13.21 25.23 4.75
N PRO A 756 -14.47 25.68 4.59
CA PRO A 756 -15.53 25.26 5.50
C PRO A 756 -15.68 23.74 5.56
N PRO A 757 -15.91 23.12 6.71
CA PRO A 757 -16.00 21.65 6.85
C PRO A 757 -17.01 20.99 5.90
N ALA A 758 -18.11 21.69 5.60
CA ALA A 758 -19.18 21.16 4.73
C ALA A 758 -18.78 20.99 3.25
N THR A 759 -17.69 21.64 2.81
CA THR A 759 -17.21 21.62 1.41
C THR A 759 -15.75 21.19 1.28
N ALA A 760 -15.07 20.94 2.39
CA ALA A 760 -13.64 20.58 2.39
C ALA A 760 -13.38 19.30 1.59
N ALA A 761 -14.28 18.31 1.65
CA ALA A 761 -14.16 17.06 0.91
C ALA A 761 -14.18 17.26 -0.61
N ASP A 762 -14.88 18.27 -1.12
CA ASP A 762 -14.96 18.58 -2.56
C ASP A 762 -13.60 19.00 -3.12
N THR A 763 -12.69 19.45 -2.24
CA THR A 763 -11.31 19.77 -2.59
C THR A 763 -10.37 18.61 -2.31
N HIS A 764 -10.33 18.09 -1.07
CA HIS A 764 -9.28 17.15 -0.70
C HIS A 764 -9.45 15.74 -1.28
N ARG A 765 -10.68 15.28 -1.58
CA ARG A 765 -10.88 13.94 -2.18
C ARG A 765 -10.30 13.86 -3.60
N PRO A 766 -10.67 14.74 -4.54
CA PRO A 766 -10.06 14.74 -5.86
C PRO A 766 -8.57 15.10 -5.84
N LEU A 767 -8.14 16.05 -5.00
CA LEU A 767 -6.73 16.43 -4.88
C LEU A 767 -5.85 15.25 -4.44
N ALA A 768 -6.30 14.45 -3.47
CA ALA A 768 -5.56 13.26 -3.04
C ALA A 768 -5.40 12.24 -4.17
N GLN A 769 -6.42 12.03 -5.00
CA GLN A 769 -6.32 11.17 -6.19
C GLN A 769 -5.32 11.73 -7.22
N GLU A 770 -5.31 13.03 -7.45
CA GLU A 770 -4.37 13.69 -8.36
C GLU A 770 -2.91 13.56 -7.91
N VAL A 771 -2.67 13.59 -6.60
CA VAL A 771 -1.32 13.43 -6.03
C VAL A 771 -0.84 11.97 -6.13
N VAL A 772 -1.73 11.00 -5.97
CA VAL A 772 -1.42 9.57 -6.09
C VAL A 772 -1.28 9.16 -7.56
N LEU A 773 -2.21 9.61 -8.42
CA LEU A 773 -2.27 9.29 -9.85
C LEU A 773 -1.92 10.55 -10.67
N GLN A 774 -0.70 11.04 -10.49
CA GLN A 774 -0.24 12.23 -11.20
C GLN A 774 -0.07 11.99 -12.70
N PRO A 775 -0.26 13.01 -13.53
CA PRO A 775 -0.03 12.91 -14.97
C PRO A 775 1.39 12.46 -15.31
N LEU A 776 1.50 11.57 -16.30
CA LEU A 776 2.78 11.16 -16.86
C LEU A 776 3.22 12.12 -17.96
N ILE A 777 4.42 12.67 -17.84
CA ILE A 777 4.96 13.64 -18.76
C ILE A 777 6.07 13.02 -19.61
N THR A 778 5.96 13.14 -20.94
CA THR A 778 6.99 12.70 -21.87
C THR A 778 7.36 13.83 -22.83
N PHE A 779 8.53 13.75 -23.41
CA PHE A 779 9.09 14.79 -24.27
C PHE A 779 9.48 14.23 -25.64
N THR A 780 9.35 15.07 -26.66
CA THR A 780 9.85 14.79 -28.03
C THR A 780 10.64 16.01 -28.51
N ASP A 781 11.84 15.78 -29.03
CA ASP A 781 12.67 16.84 -29.57
C ASP A 781 12.14 17.36 -30.92
N GLY A 782 12.26 18.64 -31.16
CA GLY A 782 11.88 19.28 -32.41
C GLY A 782 10.36 19.49 -32.56
N GLU A 783 9.96 19.71 -33.81
CA GLU A 783 8.54 19.87 -34.19
C GLU A 783 7.91 18.53 -34.57
N LEU A 784 6.68 18.29 -34.12
CA LEU A 784 5.91 17.13 -34.54
C LEU A 784 5.38 17.28 -35.96
N HIS A 785 5.18 16.16 -36.64
CA HIS A 785 4.58 16.16 -37.98
C HIS A 785 3.18 16.74 -37.93
N PRO A 786 2.75 17.57 -38.92
CA PRO A 786 1.41 18.20 -38.91
C PRO A 786 0.22 17.24 -38.82
N SER A 787 0.38 15.99 -39.22
CA SER A 787 -0.65 14.95 -39.11
C SER A 787 -0.71 14.28 -37.74
N THR A 788 0.17 14.66 -36.79
CA THR A 788 0.17 14.08 -35.46
C THR A 788 -1.08 14.48 -34.69
N ARG A 789 -1.77 13.52 -34.14
CA ARG A 789 -2.90 13.77 -33.23
C ARG A 789 -2.39 14.27 -31.91
N LEU A 790 -2.68 15.51 -31.59
CA LEU A 790 -2.13 16.20 -30.40
C LEU A 790 -2.94 15.99 -29.13
N GLU A 791 -4.19 15.51 -29.26
CA GLU A 791 -5.07 15.26 -28.11
C GLU A 791 -5.91 14.00 -28.30
N PHE A 792 -6.17 13.28 -27.22
CA PHE A 792 -7.01 12.10 -27.19
C PHE A 792 -7.69 11.95 -25.82
N SER A 793 -8.97 11.57 -25.81
CA SER A 793 -9.73 11.17 -24.61
C SER A 793 -10.13 9.71 -24.71
N GLY A 794 -9.85 8.92 -23.68
CA GLY A 794 -10.24 7.51 -23.57
C GLY A 794 -11.73 7.33 -23.21
N LEU A 795 -12.38 8.37 -22.69
CA LEU A 795 -13.81 8.35 -22.33
C LEU A 795 -14.64 9.18 -23.29
N GLN A 796 -15.90 8.77 -23.52
CA GLN A 796 -16.88 9.55 -24.29
C GLN A 796 -17.46 10.70 -23.50
N ALA A 797 -17.59 10.54 -22.17
CA ALA A 797 -18.09 11.56 -21.25
C ALA A 797 -17.35 11.52 -19.93
N VAL A 798 -17.30 12.65 -19.26
CA VAL A 798 -16.73 12.77 -17.91
C VAL A 798 -17.61 12.04 -16.91
N LEU A 799 -17.00 11.28 -16.02
CA LEU A 799 -17.71 10.63 -14.92
C LEU A 799 -18.20 11.66 -13.89
N PRO A 800 -19.29 11.37 -13.17
CA PRO A 800 -19.73 12.21 -12.07
C PRO A 800 -18.59 12.44 -11.04
N PRO A 801 -18.50 13.61 -10.41
CA PRO A 801 -17.42 13.95 -9.48
C PRO A 801 -17.24 12.97 -8.31
N ALA A 802 -18.34 12.30 -7.91
CA ALA A 802 -18.30 11.29 -6.87
C ALA A 802 -17.62 9.98 -7.29
N VAL A 803 -17.46 9.74 -8.59
CA VAL A 803 -16.97 8.47 -9.13
C VAL A 803 -15.51 8.57 -9.50
N HIS A 804 -14.72 7.67 -8.94
CA HIS A 804 -13.35 7.40 -9.36
C HIS A 804 -13.30 6.05 -10.11
N MET A 805 -12.62 6.04 -11.25
CA MET A 805 -12.31 4.82 -11.98
C MET A 805 -11.00 4.27 -11.44
N LEU A 806 -11.13 3.30 -10.52
CA LEU A 806 -10.00 2.78 -9.75
C LEU A 806 -9.11 1.85 -10.58
N THR A 807 -9.71 1.06 -11.47
CA THR A 807 -8.97 0.12 -12.33
C THR A 807 -9.64 0.04 -13.69
N VAL A 808 -8.83 0.14 -14.74
CA VAL A 808 -9.20 -0.26 -16.10
C VAL A 808 -8.05 -1.06 -16.65
N SER A 809 -8.22 -2.37 -16.82
CA SER A 809 -7.15 -3.22 -17.31
C SER A 809 -7.70 -4.30 -18.24
N GLN A 810 -6.88 -4.69 -19.21
CA GLN A 810 -7.18 -5.84 -20.03
C GLN A 810 -7.21 -7.10 -19.16
N TRP A 811 -8.30 -7.88 -19.24
CA TRP A 811 -8.42 -9.13 -18.52
C TRP A 811 -8.05 -10.34 -19.39
N ASP A 812 -8.55 -10.34 -20.62
CA ASP A 812 -8.20 -11.28 -21.70
C ASP A 812 -8.38 -10.59 -23.07
N GLN A 813 -8.49 -11.35 -24.18
CA GLN A 813 -8.50 -10.82 -25.53
C GLN A 813 -9.70 -9.90 -25.84
N ASP A 814 -10.86 -10.18 -25.24
CA ASP A 814 -12.12 -9.49 -25.51
C ASP A 814 -12.82 -9.01 -24.23
N SER A 815 -12.12 -8.97 -23.12
CA SER A 815 -12.66 -8.43 -21.88
C SER A 815 -11.73 -7.48 -21.12
N VAL A 816 -12.35 -6.57 -20.38
CA VAL A 816 -11.72 -5.52 -19.56
C VAL A 816 -12.23 -5.62 -18.14
N LEU A 817 -11.30 -5.63 -17.19
CA LEU A 817 -11.60 -5.46 -15.77
C LEU A 817 -11.81 -3.96 -15.49
N LEU A 818 -12.97 -3.64 -14.96
CA LEU A 818 -13.33 -2.28 -14.54
C LEU A 818 -13.65 -2.26 -13.05
N ARG A 819 -13.04 -1.34 -12.30
CA ARG A 819 -13.47 -0.99 -10.95
C ARG A 819 -13.92 0.46 -10.91
N LEU A 820 -15.13 0.67 -10.41
CA LEU A 820 -15.68 1.99 -10.13
C LEU A 820 -15.83 2.15 -8.62
N GLU A 821 -15.42 3.30 -8.12
CA GLU A 821 -15.48 3.66 -6.71
C GLU A 821 -16.27 4.94 -6.51
N HIS A 822 -17.13 4.95 -5.50
CA HIS A 822 -17.66 6.19 -4.94
C HIS A 822 -16.68 6.71 -3.88
N GLN A 823 -15.98 7.83 -4.18
CA GLN A 823 -14.83 8.29 -3.40
C GLN A 823 -15.18 9.08 -2.11
N TYR A 824 -16.43 9.39 -1.85
CA TYR A 824 -16.87 10.16 -0.68
C TYR A 824 -17.47 9.26 0.39
N GLN A 825 -17.24 9.61 1.66
CA GLN A 825 -17.96 9.04 2.79
C GLN A 825 -19.38 9.60 2.87
N ALA A 826 -20.26 8.86 3.53
CA ALA A 826 -21.62 9.33 3.80
C ALA A 826 -21.60 10.62 4.62
N SER A 827 -22.37 11.61 4.21
CA SER A 827 -22.49 12.92 4.89
C SER A 827 -21.20 13.75 4.94
N GLU A 828 -20.16 13.41 4.16
CA GLU A 828 -18.89 14.15 4.11
C GLU A 828 -19.02 15.42 3.26
N SER A 829 -19.88 15.39 2.24
CA SER A 829 -20.26 16.55 1.42
C SER A 829 -21.76 16.50 1.09
N LYS A 830 -22.34 17.64 0.76
CA LYS A 830 -23.79 17.76 0.52
C LYS A 830 -24.24 16.99 -0.73
N GLU A 831 -23.65 17.27 -1.88
CA GLU A 831 -24.03 16.66 -3.17
C GLU A 831 -23.17 15.46 -3.54
N PRO A 832 -21.82 15.52 -3.52
CA PRO A 832 -21.00 14.39 -3.90
C PRO A 832 -21.17 13.14 -3.02
N SER A 833 -21.62 13.28 -1.76
CA SER A 833 -21.87 12.11 -0.88
C SER A 833 -23.21 11.41 -1.10
N GLN A 834 -23.94 11.73 -2.19
CA GLN A 834 -25.18 11.03 -2.56
C GLN A 834 -24.89 9.84 -3.48
N PRO A 835 -25.75 8.80 -3.48
CA PRO A 835 -25.65 7.71 -4.45
C PRO A 835 -25.67 8.24 -5.88
N VAL A 836 -24.86 7.65 -6.74
CA VAL A 836 -24.66 8.09 -8.13
C VAL A 836 -24.77 6.94 -9.09
N THR A 837 -25.36 7.18 -10.28
CA THR A 837 -25.53 6.18 -11.32
C THR A 837 -24.58 6.44 -12.49
N VAL A 838 -23.92 5.37 -12.98
CA VAL A 838 -23.02 5.39 -14.14
C VAL A 838 -23.55 4.42 -15.19
N ASN A 839 -23.63 4.88 -16.44
CA ASN A 839 -23.95 4.03 -17.57
C ASN A 839 -22.68 3.47 -18.22
N LEU A 840 -22.53 2.14 -18.21
CA LEU A 840 -21.33 1.46 -18.71
C LEU A 840 -21.32 1.28 -20.23
N GLN A 841 -22.45 1.31 -20.90
CA GLN A 841 -22.55 1.02 -22.34
C GLN A 841 -21.83 2.05 -23.21
N LYS A 842 -21.87 3.33 -22.79
CA LYS A 842 -21.29 4.48 -23.52
C LYS A 842 -20.07 5.08 -22.77
N LEU A 843 -19.31 4.25 -22.08
CA LEU A 843 -18.23 4.74 -21.22
C LEU A 843 -16.99 5.10 -22.02
N PHE A 844 -16.52 4.20 -22.89
CA PHE A 844 -15.25 4.33 -23.59
C PHE A 844 -15.38 4.93 -24.99
N SER A 845 -14.37 5.69 -25.43
CA SER A 845 -14.34 6.29 -26.77
C SER A 845 -13.95 5.29 -27.87
N THR A 846 -13.15 4.25 -27.53
CA THR A 846 -12.56 3.29 -28.47
C THR A 846 -13.14 1.88 -28.36
N LEU A 847 -13.98 1.62 -27.37
CA LEU A 847 -14.52 0.28 -27.10
C LEU A 847 -16.06 0.31 -27.06
N ASP A 848 -16.69 -0.67 -27.69
CA ASP A 848 -18.10 -1.01 -27.48
C ASP A 848 -18.22 -2.03 -26.36
N VAL A 849 -18.97 -1.74 -25.33
CA VAL A 849 -19.27 -2.68 -24.25
C VAL A 849 -20.46 -3.56 -24.69
N LEU A 850 -20.20 -4.86 -24.79
CA LEU A 850 -21.16 -5.86 -25.27
C LEU A 850 -21.86 -6.63 -24.17
N GLY A 851 -21.29 -6.64 -22.95
CA GLY A 851 -21.81 -7.33 -21.78
C GLY A 851 -21.11 -6.91 -20.51
N VAL A 852 -21.82 -7.03 -19.39
CA VAL A 852 -21.34 -6.64 -18.06
C VAL A 852 -21.61 -7.78 -17.10
N SER A 853 -20.61 -8.21 -16.35
CA SER A 853 -20.74 -9.19 -15.28
C SER A 853 -20.07 -8.68 -14.02
N GLU A 854 -20.74 -8.75 -12.87
CA GLU A 854 -20.19 -8.24 -11.60
C GLU A 854 -19.40 -9.33 -10.88
N MET A 855 -18.23 -8.93 -10.34
CA MET A 855 -17.31 -9.77 -9.60
C MET A 855 -17.11 -9.27 -8.16
N ASN A 856 -16.42 -10.05 -7.32
CA ASN A 856 -15.89 -9.58 -6.05
C ASN A 856 -14.73 -8.59 -6.27
N LEU A 857 -14.27 -7.92 -5.22
CA LEU A 857 -13.22 -6.89 -5.33
C LEU A 857 -11.94 -7.39 -5.98
N SER A 858 -11.51 -8.61 -5.71
CA SER A 858 -10.29 -9.22 -6.26
C SER A 858 -10.48 -9.90 -7.63
N ALA A 859 -11.66 -9.80 -8.22
CA ALA A 859 -11.99 -10.33 -9.55
C ALA A 859 -11.69 -11.84 -9.75
N ASN A 860 -11.75 -12.64 -8.68
CA ASN A 860 -11.52 -14.09 -8.73
C ASN A 860 -12.81 -14.92 -8.55
N GLN A 861 -13.97 -14.26 -8.41
CA GLN A 861 -15.24 -14.92 -8.25
C GLN A 861 -16.40 -14.02 -8.71
N TRP A 862 -17.42 -14.64 -9.33
CA TRP A 862 -18.67 -13.95 -9.68
C TRP A 862 -19.45 -13.53 -8.44
N LYS A 863 -20.09 -12.38 -8.49
CA LYS A 863 -20.82 -11.80 -7.34
C LYS A 863 -21.99 -12.67 -6.90
N ASP A 864 -22.68 -13.31 -7.83
CA ASP A 864 -23.82 -14.18 -7.59
C ASP A 864 -23.44 -15.55 -6.97
N GLU A 865 -22.19 -16.00 -7.18
CA GLU A 865 -21.67 -17.24 -6.60
C GLU A 865 -21.14 -17.06 -5.16
N MET A 866 -21.11 -15.82 -4.66
CA MET A 866 -20.53 -15.54 -3.35
C MET A 866 -21.41 -16.05 -2.20
N THR A 867 -20.81 -16.84 -1.30
CA THR A 867 -21.42 -17.23 -0.01
C THR A 867 -20.54 -16.74 1.14
N ARG A 868 -21.12 -16.29 2.26
CA ARG A 868 -20.41 -15.83 3.45
C ARG A 868 -20.95 -16.56 4.68
N LEU A 869 -20.11 -16.64 5.73
CA LEU A 869 -20.59 -16.98 7.07
C LEU A 869 -21.27 -15.73 7.67
N ASP A 870 -22.47 -15.89 8.21
CA ASP A 870 -23.21 -14.80 8.82
C ASP A 870 -22.93 -14.80 10.33
N TRP A 871 -22.27 -13.76 10.82
CA TRP A 871 -21.91 -13.62 12.22
C TRP A 871 -22.90 -12.72 12.97
N LYS A 872 -23.15 -13.05 14.23
CA LYS A 872 -23.99 -12.23 15.11
C LYS A 872 -23.12 -11.21 15.83
N ALA A 873 -23.42 -9.92 15.66
CA ALA A 873 -22.77 -8.83 16.38
C ALA A 873 -23.63 -8.34 17.56
N GLU A 874 -22.98 -7.84 18.61
CA GLU A 874 -23.64 -7.27 19.80
C GLU A 874 -24.49 -6.04 19.47
N SER A 875 -24.17 -5.31 18.40
CA SER A 875 -24.94 -4.14 17.95
C SER A 875 -26.32 -4.47 17.39
N GLY A 876 -26.66 -5.74 17.19
CA GLY A 876 -27.93 -6.15 16.61
C GLY A 876 -28.11 -5.79 15.13
N GLU A 877 -27.12 -5.24 14.49
CA GLU A 877 -27.16 -4.91 13.06
C GLU A 877 -27.30 -6.19 12.22
N LYS A 878 -28.39 -6.25 11.48
CA LYS A 878 -28.65 -7.33 10.51
C LYS A 878 -27.97 -7.03 9.19
N HIS A 879 -27.40 -8.05 8.59
CA HIS A 879 -26.84 -7.97 7.24
C HIS A 879 -27.79 -7.36 6.22
N LEU A 880 -27.24 -6.53 5.35
CA LEU A 880 -27.93 -6.05 4.15
C LEU A 880 -28.27 -7.25 3.25
N PRO A 881 -29.48 -7.28 2.67
CA PRO A 881 -29.93 -8.37 1.84
C PRO A 881 -29.04 -8.58 0.62
N LYS A 882 -28.90 -9.84 0.21
CA LYS A 882 -28.26 -10.23 -1.06
C LYS A 882 -28.92 -9.44 -2.19
N ARG A 883 -28.20 -8.53 -2.83
CA ARG A 883 -28.62 -8.00 -4.13
C ARG A 883 -28.18 -9.01 -5.17
N GLY A 884 -29.13 -9.73 -5.74
CA GLY A 884 -28.95 -10.43 -6.99
C GLY A 884 -28.59 -9.39 -8.06
N GLY A 885 -27.45 -9.54 -8.72
CA GLY A 885 -27.12 -8.73 -9.89
C GLY A 885 -28.02 -9.17 -11.04
N ASP A 886 -28.81 -8.25 -11.60
CA ASP A 886 -29.46 -8.48 -12.89
C ASP A 886 -28.35 -8.46 -13.97
N PRO A 887 -28.15 -9.54 -14.74
CA PRO A 887 -27.08 -9.61 -15.75
C PRO A 887 -27.28 -8.67 -16.95
N SER A 888 -28.37 -7.91 -17.03
CA SER A 888 -28.69 -6.96 -18.10
C SER A 888 -28.47 -5.49 -17.73
N VAL A 889 -27.91 -5.17 -16.54
CA VAL A 889 -27.88 -3.80 -16.03
C VAL A 889 -26.66 -3.04 -16.54
N TRP A 890 -26.90 -2.21 -17.56
CA TRP A 890 -25.94 -1.22 -18.06
C TRP A 890 -25.72 -0.03 -17.09
N GLU A 891 -26.64 0.18 -16.18
CA GLU A 891 -26.62 1.25 -15.21
C GLU A 891 -26.18 0.73 -13.84
N VAL A 892 -25.10 1.29 -13.34
CA VAL A 892 -24.49 0.95 -12.07
C VAL A 892 -24.75 2.06 -11.08
N ASN A 893 -25.48 1.77 -10.01
CA ASN A 893 -25.65 2.67 -8.87
C ASN A 893 -24.58 2.41 -7.83
N LEU A 894 -23.79 3.44 -7.49
CA LEU A 894 -22.76 3.42 -6.47
C LEU A 894 -23.22 4.22 -5.25
N LYS A 895 -23.12 3.61 -4.07
CA LYS A 895 -23.33 4.27 -2.78
C LYS A 895 -22.01 4.85 -2.25
N PRO A 896 -22.08 5.84 -1.33
CA PRO A 896 -20.88 6.34 -0.65
C PRO A 896 -19.95 5.22 -0.16
N MET A 897 -18.67 5.35 -0.44
CA MET A 897 -17.61 4.38 -0.14
C MET A 897 -17.80 2.98 -0.74
N GLU A 898 -18.60 2.82 -1.78
CA GLU A 898 -18.76 1.53 -2.47
C GLU A 898 -17.74 1.39 -3.60
N ILE A 899 -17.07 0.24 -3.67
CA ILE A 899 -16.30 -0.19 -4.84
C ILE A 899 -17.06 -1.33 -5.49
N ARG A 900 -17.27 -1.23 -6.80
CA ARG A 900 -17.90 -2.30 -7.61
C ARG A 900 -16.94 -2.71 -8.71
N THR A 901 -16.83 -4.02 -8.90
CA THR A 901 -15.89 -4.65 -9.85
C THR A 901 -16.68 -5.35 -10.95
N PHE A 902 -16.33 -5.07 -12.19
CA PHE A 902 -17.01 -5.61 -13.36
C PHE A 902 -16.02 -6.22 -14.35
N LEU A 903 -16.39 -7.32 -14.95
CA LEU A 903 -15.77 -7.83 -16.16
C LEU A 903 -16.66 -7.41 -17.34
N LEU A 904 -16.12 -6.58 -18.20
CA LEU A 904 -16.79 -6.06 -19.39
C LEU A 904 -16.35 -6.87 -20.59
N ARG A 905 -17.30 -7.46 -21.32
CA ARG A 905 -17.02 -7.99 -22.66
C ARG A 905 -17.03 -6.81 -23.64
N VAL A 906 -15.95 -6.67 -24.41
CA VAL A 906 -15.75 -5.49 -25.26
C VAL A 906 -15.40 -5.88 -26.69
N ARG A 907 -15.63 -4.93 -27.60
CA ARG A 907 -15.15 -4.96 -28.97
C ARG A 907 -14.56 -3.61 -29.34
N GLN A 908 -13.44 -3.61 -30.05
CA GLN A 908 -12.86 -2.37 -30.57
C GLN A 908 -13.80 -1.73 -31.60
N ARG A 909 -13.94 -0.40 -31.55
CA ARG A 909 -14.66 0.42 -32.56
C ARG A 909 -13.85 0.63 -33.78
#